data_5ff99c8af29605af7e1753067055369b
#
_entry.id   5ff99c8af29605af7e1753067055369b
#
_cell.length_a   1.000
_cell.length_b   1.000
_cell.length_c   1.000
_cell.angle_alpha   90.00
_cell.angle_beta   90.00
_cell.angle_gamma   90.00
#
_symmetry.space_group_name_H-M   'P 1'
#
loop_
_entity.id
_entity.type
_entity.pdbx_description
1 polymer ?
#
loop_
_entity_poly.entity_id
_entity_poly.type
_entity_poly.pdbx_seq_one_letter_code
_entity_poly.pdbx_strand_id
1 'polypeptide(L)'
;MEGGLRALPPFREIPVTLTRKQLDKIRSSVVDRLDVVELLEELDLDGIRERTDEVNALCPFHDDRKQSFAINRHSGVFNCLACHAHGSIFDLYGRIKLLGYYDSLNDLAKFVGMPAVDKRRPIKESLVKRWHAQLKKNEERFEYLTEVRGISEDVIDEFMLGFDGERITIPIRDAQGRLRNVRRYLPNAGDKPKILSYRNGDQTYGENRLLNITVLDETEIVWAEGEMDCLLLWTQGFPALTPTVGAGGIHDDWIEWFRGKTVYLLPDLDKAGIEGATKIAARLGKVATVKVVTWPKDVGKGGDATDFFMKREYSPDVLDDLMANAPLHEEARPIDLTDEEKKDAKESPEIDLWDATLAENVRRTFTTTAMVSAKTRSPFLCPRRVTYTCDEGVGKICSGCEVSKLHGGRVEKVVQADDPIILQLINCTANQRDIALRKLGGCGLNCRTVQIQDDLEDMNVEEVYLIPHVDIFSRSEERHEYVNRRAFVIGHGIQGQRVYKFHGYTHPDPKTQEAVHVFASWDETEDSVSHFKLTANDKKRLRRFRPKEWTEVAIEKQWQRVYRDFERNVHGLVQRMDMQVIMDLVWHAPLSFHWMGKLEPKGFVEGLVIGDTGQAKSEMSKILRQHYRLGDRIQGEQTSNAGLVGGLEKFGDKWVVTWGKIPLNDGRLLVIDEFSGITPEQIAKMSDLRSTGIAEIDKIRGDKTSARTRLLLCTNPREKRSLSTYNTAIEAVMGLFEQPEDVRRTDIAIAVSSEQVASVDYESARVSGKKPYFDTDRCRDLVLWAWSRTPDQVVFTKRAEKMILEQSTLMGEKYSAKIPLVNASDQRLKLAKLSAACAARFFSTDKTGARLIVKRAHVEWIVKFLNRIYDDTLQYDEFSSRIQDEEVVRPEDAERLKEEFRGLPHAKRLADRMMRTRLVSYSAIENLMGIERDEMKEMLSWLLDNHLVKPLQSQIAKTSKFVALCRMLQKEDIWFEEESVSIEGTNDHR
;
A
#
# COMPACT_ATOMS: atom_id res chain seq x y z
N MET A 1 -48.19 -2.19 6.85
CA MET A 1 -47.94 -0.77 7.20
C MET A 1 -47.22 -0.19 6.04
N GLU A 2 -47.94 0.64 5.27
CA GLU A 2 -47.48 1.24 4.02
C GLU A 2 -46.56 2.41 4.32
N GLY A 3 -45.28 2.25 4.07
CA GLY A 3 -44.28 3.31 4.08
C GLY A 3 -43.95 3.69 2.64
N GLY A 4 -44.54 4.82 2.18
CA GLY A 4 -44.47 5.30 0.81
C GLY A 4 -43.04 5.51 0.30
N LEU A 5 -42.71 4.85 -0.78
CA LEU A 5 -41.58 5.14 -1.65
C LEU A 5 -41.71 6.60 -2.17
N ARG A 6 -40.87 7.48 -1.66
CA ARG A 6 -40.69 8.81 -2.26
C ARG A 6 -40.11 8.61 -3.66
N ALA A 7 -40.93 8.95 -4.64
CA ALA A 7 -40.56 9.01 -6.05
C ALA A 7 -39.41 10.02 -6.22
N LEU A 8 -38.33 9.58 -6.85
CA LEU A 8 -37.24 10.43 -7.34
C LEU A 8 -37.80 11.53 -8.27
N PRO A 9 -37.22 12.74 -8.28
CA PRO A 9 -37.71 13.84 -9.10
C PRO A 9 -37.60 13.50 -10.59
N PRO A 10 -38.47 14.12 -11.43
CA PRO A 10 -38.57 13.76 -12.84
C PRO A 10 -37.31 14.19 -13.61
N PHE A 11 -36.75 13.24 -14.34
CA PHE A 11 -35.69 13.46 -15.33
C PHE A 11 -36.02 14.60 -16.28
N ARG A 12 -35.22 15.63 -16.36
CA ARG A 12 -35.19 16.61 -17.42
C ARG A 12 -34.03 16.32 -18.35
N GLU A 13 -34.39 16.21 -19.64
CA GLU A 13 -33.59 16.03 -20.84
C GLU A 13 -33.38 14.57 -21.31
N ILE A 14 -34.40 14.12 -22.05
CA ILE A 14 -34.34 12.90 -22.85
C ILE A 14 -34.00 13.32 -24.30
N PRO A 15 -32.86 12.87 -24.86
CA PRO A 15 -32.46 13.25 -26.23
C PRO A 15 -33.20 12.52 -27.36
N VAL A 16 -34.19 11.72 -27.03
CA VAL A 16 -34.96 10.93 -28.00
C VAL A 16 -36.43 11.08 -27.70
N THR A 17 -37.21 11.22 -28.73
CA THR A 17 -38.66 11.39 -28.74
C THR A 17 -39.47 10.20 -28.20
N LEU A 18 -38.97 9.53 -27.15
CA LEU A 18 -39.71 8.48 -26.44
C LEU A 18 -40.50 9.10 -25.31
N THR A 19 -41.77 8.83 -25.25
CA THR A 19 -42.59 9.22 -24.10
C THR A 19 -42.24 8.39 -22.86
N ARG A 20 -42.51 8.94 -21.69
CA ARG A 20 -42.29 8.22 -20.41
C ARG A 20 -42.98 6.85 -20.41
N LYS A 21 -44.15 6.74 -20.96
CA LYS A 21 -44.90 5.47 -21.14
C LYS A 21 -44.18 4.44 -22.01
N GLN A 22 -43.47 4.92 -23.04
CA GLN A 22 -42.70 4.04 -23.95
C GLN A 22 -41.42 3.56 -23.26
N LEU A 23 -40.75 4.42 -22.48
CA LEU A 23 -39.58 4.06 -21.69
C LEU A 23 -39.94 3.02 -20.62
N ASP A 24 -41.02 3.26 -19.86
CA ASP A 24 -41.51 2.32 -18.86
C ASP A 24 -41.83 0.94 -19.45
N LYS A 25 -42.43 0.90 -20.65
CA LYS A 25 -42.71 -0.36 -21.37
C LYS A 25 -41.42 -1.09 -21.78
N ILE A 26 -40.42 -0.37 -22.29
CA ILE A 26 -39.13 -0.96 -22.66
C ILE A 26 -38.45 -1.51 -21.43
N ARG A 27 -38.42 -0.74 -20.36
CA ARG A 27 -37.88 -1.10 -19.08
C ARG A 27 -38.44 -2.39 -18.50
N SER A 28 -39.78 -2.48 -18.44
CA SER A 28 -40.44 -3.73 -17.99
C SER A 28 -40.11 -4.89 -18.92
N SER A 29 -40.10 -4.69 -20.22
CA SER A 29 -39.78 -5.74 -21.19
C SER A 29 -38.33 -6.22 -21.12
N VAL A 30 -37.39 -5.37 -20.72
CA VAL A 30 -35.99 -5.76 -20.46
C VAL A 30 -35.91 -6.59 -19.20
N VAL A 31 -36.51 -6.16 -18.12
CA VAL A 31 -36.53 -6.88 -16.85
C VAL A 31 -37.18 -8.26 -16.98
N ASP A 32 -38.32 -8.34 -17.68
CA ASP A 32 -39.05 -9.59 -17.92
C ASP A 32 -38.26 -10.64 -18.72
N ARG A 33 -37.30 -10.21 -19.54
CA ARG A 33 -36.49 -11.08 -20.44
C ARG A 33 -35.10 -11.35 -19.88
N LEU A 34 -34.69 -10.61 -18.88
CA LEU A 34 -33.33 -10.66 -18.37
C LEU A 34 -33.15 -11.88 -17.46
N ASP A 35 -32.17 -12.70 -17.78
CA ASP A 35 -31.62 -13.62 -16.79
C ASP A 35 -30.65 -12.85 -15.91
N VAL A 36 -31.03 -12.69 -14.63
CA VAL A 36 -30.24 -11.94 -13.66
C VAL A 36 -28.89 -12.63 -13.38
N VAL A 37 -28.87 -13.98 -13.39
CA VAL A 37 -27.64 -14.75 -13.13
C VAL A 37 -26.65 -14.55 -14.26
N GLU A 38 -27.09 -14.73 -15.52
CA GLU A 38 -26.28 -14.50 -16.71
C GLU A 38 -25.70 -13.07 -16.75
N LEU A 39 -26.51 -12.08 -16.33
CA LEU A 39 -26.01 -10.70 -16.26
C LEU A 39 -24.98 -10.51 -15.15
N LEU A 40 -25.16 -11.09 -13.96
CA LEU A 40 -24.18 -10.96 -12.86
C LEU A 40 -22.85 -11.65 -13.20
N GLU A 41 -22.90 -12.76 -13.95
CA GLU A 41 -21.73 -13.43 -14.51
C GLU A 41 -21.01 -12.56 -15.56
N GLU A 42 -21.75 -11.93 -16.47
CA GLU A 42 -21.19 -10.98 -17.47
C GLU A 42 -20.58 -9.74 -16.82
N LEU A 43 -21.05 -9.38 -15.64
CA LEU A 43 -20.51 -8.29 -14.84
C LEU A 43 -19.34 -8.71 -13.93
N ASP A 44 -18.89 -9.96 -14.02
CA ASP A 44 -17.81 -10.53 -13.20
C ASP A 44 -18.06 -10.42 -11.68
N LEU A 45 -19.31 -10.60 -11.22
CA LEU A 45 -19.62 -10.62 -9.80
C LEU A 45 -19.30 -11.99 -9.20
N ASP A 46 -18.58 -11.98 -8.10
CA ASP A 46 -18.23 -13.19 -7.36
C ASP A 46 -19.33 -13.67 -6.40
N GLY A 47 -19.29 -14.96 -6.07
CA GLY A 47 -20.11 -15.53 -5.02
C GLY A 47 -21.59 -15.60 -5.35
N ILE A 48 -21.97 -15.74 -6.63
CA ILE A 48 -23.38 -15.81 -7.07
C ILE A 48 -24.05 -17.05 -6.49
N ARG A 49 -25.20 -16.86 -5.84
CA ARG A 49 -26.07 -17.91 -5.30
C ARG A 49 -27.52 -17.62 -5.61
N GLU A 50 -28.16 -18.57 -6.28
CA GLU A 50 -29.56 -18.47 -6.64
C GLU A 50 -30.48 -18.87 -5.48
N ARG A 51 -31.54 -18.11 -5.30
CA ARG A 51 -32.72 -18.42 -4.47
C ARG A 51 -33.97 -18.28 -5.34
N THR A 52 -35.11 -18.67 -4.80
CA THR A 52 -36.36 -18.66 -5.54
C THR A 52 -36.70 -17.31 -6.16
N ASP A 53 -36.63 -16.24 -5.37
CA ASP A 53 -37.04 -14.89 -5.81
C ASP A 53 -35.85 -13.90 -5.90
N GLU A 54 -34.68 -14.30 -5.40
CA GLU A 54 -33.51 -13.43 -5.31
C GLU A 54 -32.23 -14.15 -5.75
N VAL A 55 -31.28 -13.38 -6.24
CA VAL A 55 -29.91 -13.81 -6.45
C VAL A 55 -29.02 -13.05 -5.48
N ASN A 56 -28.23 -13.76 -4.68
CA ASN A 56 -27.22 -13.16 -3.81
C ASN A 56 -25.84 -13.22 -4.47
N ALA A 57 -25.01 -12.21 -4.21
CA ALA A 57 -23.63 -12.15 -4.69
C ALA A 57 -22.76 -11.38 -3.69
N LEU A 58 -21.45 -11.32 -3.92
CA LEU A 58 -20.59 -10.34 -3.28
C LEU A 58 -20.88 -8.95 -3.87
N CYS A 59 -20.89 -7.93 -3.05
CA CYS A 59 -21.23 -6.59 -3.48
C CYS A 59 -20.09 -5.97 -4.32
N PRO A 60 -20.34 -5.44 -5.51
CA PRO A 60 -19.30 -4.82 -6.33
C PRO A 60 -18.88 -3.41 -5.85
N PHE A 61 -19.55 -2.86 -4.82
CA PHE A 61 -19.38 -1.46 -4.40
C PHE A 61 -18.57 -1.32 -3.10
N HIS A 62 -18.16 -2.43 -2.45
CA HIS A 62 -17.29 -2.45 -1.28
C HIS A 62 -16.60 -3.81 -1.19
N ASP A 63 -15.53 -3.93 -0.40
CA ASP A 63 -14.85 -5.21 -0.13
C ASP A 63 -15.79 -6.13 0.67
N ASP A 64 -16.55 -6.97 -0.04
CA ASP A 64 -17.57 -7.85 0.51
C ASP A 64 -17.08 -9.30 0.59
N ARG A 65 -17.11 -9.87 1.80
CA ARG A 65 -16.69 -11.25 2.04
C ARG A 65 -17.83 -12.18 2.42
N LYS A 66 -19.06 -11.67 2.59
CA LYS A 66 -20.20 -12.41 3.15
C LYS A 66 -21.49 -12.27 2.35
N GLN A 67 -21.46 -12.11 1.05
CA GLN A 67 -22.68 -12.00 0.22
C GLN A 67 -23.76 -11.08 0.83
N SER A 68 -23.43 -9.82 1.02
CA SER A 68 -24.36 -8.82 1.53
C SER A 68 -25.27 -8.22 0.46
N PHE A 69 -25.01 -8.53 -0.82
CA PHE A 69 -25.74 -8.05 -1.97
C PHE A 69 -26.83 -9.03 -2.39
N ALA A 70 -28.03 -8.52 -2.64
CA ALA A 70 -29.14 -9.27 -3.17
C ALA A 70 -29.85 -8.50 -4.27
N ILE A 71 -30.27 -9.19 -5.32
CA ILE A 71 -31.10 -8.65 -6.41
C ILE A 71 -32.34 -9.52 -6.61
N ASN A 72 -33.50 -8.87 -6.67
CA ASN A 72 -34.76 -9.56 -6.93
C ASN A 72 -34.89 -9.90 -8.42
N ARG A 73 -35.14 -11.17 -8.75
CA ARG A 73 -35.19 -11.68 -10.13
C ARG A 73 -36.31 -11.08 -10.96
N HIS A 74 -37.43 -10.75 -10.35
CA HIS A 74 -38.64 -10.30 -11.06
C HIS A 74 -38.70 -8.78 -11.23
N SER A 75 -38.21 -8.06 -10.25
CA SER A 75 -38.22 -6.58 -10.30
C SER A 75 -36.90 -5.95 -10.76
N GLY A 76 -35.79 -6.72 -10.74
CA GLY A 76 -34.46 -6.21 -11.02
C GLY A 76 -33.98 -5.17 -10.00
N VAL A 77 -34.59 -5.12 -8.80
CA VAL A 77 -34.17 -4.21 -7.74
C VAL A 77 -33.09 -4.87 -6.90
N PHE A 78 -32.00 -4.18 -6.67
CA PHE A 78 -30.94 -4.67 -5.78
C PHE A 78 -30.81 -3.86 -4.52
N ASN A 79 -30.26 -4.49 -3.48
CA ASN A 79 -29.90 -3.86 -2.22
C ASN A 79 -28.69 -4.58 -1.62
N CYS A 80 -27.78 -3.82 -1.04
CA CYS A 80 -26.67 -4.32 -0.22
C CYS A 80 -26.91 -3.96 1.25
N LEU A 81 -26.93 -4.96 2.12
CA LEU A 81 -27.15 -4.77 3.56
C LEU A 81 -25.95 -4.15 4.28
N ALA A 82 -24.74 -4.24 3.72
CA ALA A 82 -23.52 -3.76 4.35
C ALA A 82 -23.22 -2.29 3.99
N CYS A 83 -23.21 -1.93 2.70
CA CYS A 83 -22.90 -0.56 2.25
C CYS A 83 -24.13 0.27 1.89
N HIS A 84 -25.34 -0.32 2.00
CA HIS A 84 -26.62 0.32 1.68
C HIS A 84 -26.75 0.77 0.21
N ALA A 85 -25.90 0.29 -0.69
CA ALA A 85 -26.08 0.50 -2.12
C ALA A 85 -27.39 -0.17 -2.57
N HIS A 86 -28.23 0.59 -3.26
CA HIS A 86 -29.52 0.10 -3.77
C HIS A 86 -29.85 0.75 -5.11
N GLY A 87 -30.77 0.15 -5.83
CA GLY A 87 -31.21 0.66 -7.12
C GLY A 87 -31.87 -0.41 -7.99
N SER A 88 -32.07 -0.09 -9.25
CA SER A 88 -32.53 -1.04 -10.28
C SER A 88 -31.33 -1.72 -10.95
N ILE A 89 -31.63 -2.76 -11.74
CA ILE A 89 -30.61 -3.45 -12.56
C ILE A 89 -29.91 -2.49 -13.54
N PHE A 90 -30.59 -1.44 -14.00
CA PHE A 90 -30.03 -0.41 -14.87
C PHE A 90 -29.02 0.46 -14.08
N ASP A 91 -29.29 0.75 -12.82
CA ASP A 91 -28.38 1.47 -11.93
C ASP A 91 -27.17 0.62 -11.61
N LEU A 92 -27.35 -0.69 -11.35
CA LEU A 92 -26.25 -1.63 -11.14
C LEU A 92 -25.31 -1.66 -12.35
N TYR A 93 -25.89 -1.92 -13.53
CA TYR A 93 -25.14 -1.99 -14.78
C TYR A 93 -24.40 -0.68 -15.08
N GLY A 94 -25.11 0.44 -14.90
CA GLY A 94 -24.57 1.77 -15.12
C GLY A 94 -23.40 2.12 -14.19
N ARG A 95 -23.49 1.77 -12.92
CA ARG A 95 -22.42 2.01 -11.94
C ARG A 95 -21.18 1.18 -12.25
N ILE A 96 -21.34 -0.11 -12.59
CA ILE A 96 -20.21 -1.00 -12.89
C ILE A 96 -19.55 -0.65 -14.24
N LYS A 97 -20.35 -0.36 -15.26
CA LYS A 97 -19.83 -0.06 -16.62
C LYS A 97 -19.60 1.44 -16.85
N LEU A 98 -19.77 2.30 -15.83
CA LEU A 98 -19.67 3.77 -15.93
C LEU A 98 -20.53 4.34 -17.07
N LEU A 99 -21.80 3.96 -17.09
CA LEU A 99 -22.79 4.38 -18.09
C LEU A 99 -23.95 5.11 -17.42
N GLY A 100 -24.43 6.17 -18.04
CA GLY A 100 -25.69 6.79 -17.62
C GLY A 100 -26.87 5.85 -17.84
N TYR A 101 -27.96 6.11 -17.14
CA TYR A 101 -29.16 5.27 -17.15
C TYR A 101 -29.67 4.91 -18.56
N TYR A 102 -29.67 5.88 -19.50
CA TYR A 102 -30.15 5.66 -20.88
C TYR A 102 -29.25 4.72 -21.67
N ASP A 103 -27.94 4.85 -21.53
CA ASP A 103 -26.97 3.94 -22.16
C ASP A 103 -27.06 2.53 -21.57
N SER A 104 -27.25 2.43 -20.24
CA SER A 104 -27.48 1.17 -19.56
C SER A 104 -28.75 0.46 -20.04
N LEU A 105 -29.85 1.20 -20.19
CA LEU A 105 -31.09 0.66 -20.76
C LEU A 105 -30.92 0.18 -22.21
N ASN A 106 -30.17 0.93 -23.01
CA ASN A 106 -29.91 0.57 -24.40
C ASN A 106 -29.02 -0.67 -24.54
N ASP A 107 -28.01 -0.78 -23.70
CA ASP A 107 -27.09 -1.93 -23.70
C ASP A 107 -27.80 -3.18 -23.16
N LEU A 108 -28.56 -3.07 -22.07
CA LEU A 108 -29.35 -4.18 -21.54
C LEU A 108 -30.49 -4.61 -22.48
N ALA A 109 -31.11 -3.69 -23.19
CA ALA A 109 -32.10 -4.04 -24.24
C ALA A 109 -31.44 -4.91 -25.32
N LYS A 110 -30.22 -4.56 -25.75
CA LYS A 110 -29.47 -5.39 -26.72
C LYS A 110 -29.06 -6.74 -26.13
N PHE A 111 -28.63 -6.75 -24.87
CA PHE A 111 -28.26 -7.97 -24.16
C PHE A 111 -29.39 -9.01 -24.15
N VAL A 112 -30.63 -8.58 -23.92
CA VAL A 112 -31.81 -9.45 -23.95
C VAL A 112 -32.41 -9.63 -25.38
N GLY A 113 -31.66 -9.30 -26.43
CA GLY A 113 -32.07 -9.49 -27.83
C GLY A 113 -33.17 -8.54 -28.33
N MET A 114 -33.38 -7.41 -27.61
CA MET A 114 -34.33 -6.38 -28.06
C MET A 114 -33.67 -5.39 -29.03
N PRO A 115 -34.45 -4.72 -29.90
CA PRO A 115 -33.93 -3.65 -30.74
C PRO A 115 -33.31 -2.52 -29.90
N ALA A 116 -32.22 -1.94 -30.40
CA ALA A 116 -31.61 -0.79 -29.77
C ALA A 116 -32.59 0.34 -29.46
N VAL A 117 -32.58 0.88 -28.27
CA VAL A 117 -33.40 2.02 -27.84
C VAL A 117 -32.92 3.28 -28.52
N ASP A 118 -31.61 3.45 -28.63
CA ASP A 118 -31.00 4.52 -29.43
C ASP A 118 -30.93 4.10 -30.89
N LYS A 119 -31.70 4.79 -31.69
CA LYS A 119 -31.81 4.56 -33.15
C LYS A 119 -30.83 5.39 -33.98
N ARG A 120 -30.00 6.23 -33.34
CA ARG A 120 -29.01 7.04 -34.07
C ARG A 120 -27.95 6.14 -34.70
N ARG A 121 -27.50 6.53 -35.87
CA ARG A 121 -26.38 5.83 -36.51
C ARG A 121 -25.10 6.12 -35.71
N PRO A 122 -24.30 5.11 -35.36
CA PRO A 122 -23.04 5.35 -34.65
C PRO A 122 -22.10 6.22 -35.49
N ILE A 123 -21.34 7.09 -34.84
CA ILE A 123 -20.31 7.89 -35.51
C ILE A 123 -19.19 6.93 -35.93
N LYS A 124 -18.78 7.01 -37.19
CA LYS A 124 -17.78 6.08 -37.76
C LYS A 124 -16.38 6.45 -37.27
N GLU A 125 -15.64 5.51 -36.75
CA GLU A 125 -14.23 5.67 -36.38
C GLU A 125 -13.34 6.14 -37.55
N SER A 126 -13.65 5.72 -38.76
CA SER A 126 -12.97 6.17 -39.99
C SER A 126 -13.04 7.69 -40.18
N LEU A 127 -14.10 8.32 -39.70
CA LEU A 127 -14.26 9.77 -39.73
C LEU A 127 -13.29 10.48 -38.81
N VAL A 128 -13.18 9.97 -37.58
CA VAL A 128 -12.23 10.49 -36.57
C VAL A 128 -10.79 10.33 -37.06
N LYS A 129 -10.43 9.15 -37.58
CA LYS A 129 -9.09 8.89 -38.15
C LYS A 129 -8.78 9.84 -39.32
N ARG A 130 -9.77 10.12 -40.18
CA ARG A 130 -9.58 11.07 -41.26
C ARG A 130 -9.33 12.49 -40.74
N TRP A 131 -10.11 12.96 -39.80
CA TRP A 131 -9.95 14.29 -39.23
C TRP A 131 -8.63 14.43 -38.46
N HIS A 132 -8.21 13.37 -37.76
CA HIS A 132 -6.93 13.33 -37.12
C HIS A 132 -5.75 13.47 -38.09
N ALA A 133 -5.81 12.72 -39.23
CA ALA A 133 -4.82 12.86 -40.29
C ALA A 133 -4.87 14.24 -40.98
N GLN A 134 -6.03 14.90 -41.00
CA GLN A 134 -6.18 16.27 -41.52
C GLN A 134 -5.56 17.29 -40.54
N LEU A 135 -5.70 17.10 -39.21
CA LEU A 135 -5.08 17.96 -38.24
C LEU A 135 -3.53 17.90 -38.36
N LYS A 136 -2.96 16.70 -38.48
CA LYS A 136 -1.51 16.51 -38.62
C LYS A 136 -0.92 17.12 -39.91
N LYS A 137 -1.75 17.44 -40.90
CA LYS A 137 -1.38 18.15 -42.10
C LYS A 137 -1.67 19.65 -42.06
N ASN A 138 -2.37 20.13 -41.06
CA ASN A 138 -2.73 21.53 -40.90
C ASN A 138 -1.85 22.16 -39.82
N GLU A 139 -0.71 22.73 -40.27
CA GLU A 139 0.31 23.31 -39.42
C GLU A 139 -0.29 24.37 -38.47
N GLU A 140 -1.09 25.29 -38.96
CA GLU A 140 -1.74 26.36 -38.17
C GLU A 140 -2.58 25.83 -37.00
N ARG A 141 -3.36 24.76 -37.23
CA ARG A 141 -4.22 24.20 -36.17
C ARG A 141 -3.45 23.29 -35.22
N PHE A 142 -2.41 22.66 -35.71
CA PHE A 142 -1.52 21.83 -34.93
C PHE A 142 -0.69 22.70 -33.96
N GLU A 143 -0.03 23.75 -34.49
CA GLU A 143 0.69 24.75 -33.69
C GLU A 143 -0.22 25.47 -32.69
N TYR A 144 -1.46 25.75 -33.05
CA TYR A 144 -2.42 26.32 -32.11
C TYR A 144 -2.64 25.39 -30.89
N LEU A 145 -2.71 24.07 -31.10
CA LEU A 145 -2.88 23.12 -29.99
C LEU A 145 -1.60 22.99 -29.17
N THR A 146 -0.43 22.94 -29.83
CA THR A 146 0.86 22.72 -29.12
C THR A 146 1.40 23.99 -28.47
N GLU A 147 1.45 25.10 -29.19
CA GLU A 147 2.11 26.32 -28.74
C GLU A 147 1.18 27.26 -27.96
N VAL A 148 -0.10 27.34 -28.36
CA VAL A 148 -1.05 28.28 -27.74
C VAL A 148 -1.83 27.62 -26.61
N ARG A 149 -2.21 26.33 -26.79
CA ARG A 149 -2.99 25.58 -25.79
C ARG A 149 -2.12 24.66 -24.94
N GLY A 150 -0.86 24.47 -25.28
CA GLY A 150 0.08 23.66 -24.52
C GLY A 150 -0.21 22.17 -24.50
N ILE A 151 -0.99 21.66 -25.45
CA ILE A 151 -1.38 20.25 -25.53
C ILE A 151 -0.29 19.48 -26.27
N SER A 152 0.31 18.47 -25.66
CA SER A 152 1.40 17.71 -26.27
C SER A 152 0.92 16.87 -27.47
N GLU A 153 1.86 16.55 -28.38
CA GLU A 153 1.59 15.65 -29.52
C GLU A 153 1.09 14.29 -29.05
N ASP A 154 1.63 13.76 -27.96
CA ASP A 154 1.20 12.48 -27.39
C ASP A 154 -0.28 12.51 -26.99
N VAL A 155 -0.75 13.61 -26.40
CA VAL A 155 -2.16 13.79 -26.03
C VAL A 155 -3.04 14.02 -27.25
N ILE A 156 -2.55 14.73 -28.27
CA ILE A 156 -3.26 14.87 -29.56
C ILE A 156 -3.49 13.49 -30.19
N ASP A 157 -2.49 12.62 -30.14
CA ASP A 157 -2.57 11.25 -30.68
C ASP A 157 -3.43 10.33 -29.83
N GLU A 158 -3.27 10.38 -28.51
CA GLU A 158 -4.04 9.57 -27.56
C GLU A 158 -5.54 9.83 -27.67
N PHE A 159 -5.94 11.11 -27.67
CA PHE A 159 -7.36 11.50 -27.79
C PHE A 159 -7.84 11.54 -29.23
N MET A 160 -7.00 11.26 -30.22
CA MET A 160 -7.33 11.33 -31.64
C MET A 160 -7.92 12.70 -32.02
N LEU A 161 -7.35 13.80 -31.50
CA LEU A 161 -7.78 15.13 -31.88
C LEU A 161 -7.66 15.32 -33.38
N GLY A 162 -8.59 16.03 -33.99
CA GLY A 162 -8.65 16.15 -35.44
C GLY A 162 -9.06 17.55 -35.92
N PHE A 163 -9.16 17.69 -37.24
CA PHE A 163 -9.65 18.92 -37.88
C PHE A 163 -10.62 18.56 -39.02
N ASP A 164 -11.84 19.06 -38.94
CA ASP A 164 -12.90 18.71 -39.92
C ASP A 164 -12.94 19.65 -41.15
N GLY A 165 -12.00 20.59 -41.23
CA GLY A 165 -11.90 21.62 -42.26
C GLY A 165 -12.38 23.01 -41.74
N GLU A 166 -13.11 23.08 -40.66
CA GLU A 166 -13.57 24.31 -40.01
C GLU A 166 -13.12 24.36 -38.53
N ARG A 167 -13.28 23.27 -37.82
CA ARG A 167 -13.14 23.20 -36.35
C ARG A 167 -12.20 22.07 -35.93
N ILE A 168 -11.52 22.26 -34.81
CA ILE A 168 -10.80 21.20 -34.12
C ILE A 168 -11.83 20.21 -33.56
N THR A 169 -11.62 18.92 -33.77
CA THR A 169 -12.52 17.86 -33.31
C THR A 169 -11.94 17.10 -32.14
N ILE A 170 -12.77 16.89 -31.11
CA ILE A 170 -12.42 16.20 -29.87
C ILE A 170 -13.38 15.02 -29.71
N PRO A 171 -12.93 13.79 -29.95
CA PRO A 171 -13.74 12.59 -29.77
C PRO A 171 -14.08 12.36 -28.28
N ILE A 172 -15.35 12.06 -27.98
CA ILE A 172 -15.84 11.73 -26.65
C ILE A 172 -16.17 10.25 -26.63
N ARG A 173 -15.49 9.51 -25.75
CA ARG A 173 -15.64 8.07 -25.61
C ARG A 173 -16.20 7.71 -24.23
N ASP A 174 -16.93 6.59 -24.18
CA ASP A 174 -17.33 6.02 -22.89
C ASP A 174 -16.20 5.16 -22.28
N ALA A 175 -16.41 4.64 -21.09
CA ALA A 175 -15.43 3.80 -20.36
C ALA A 175 -15.06 2.50 -21.11
N GLN A 176 -15.87 2.06 -22.09
CA GLN A 176 -15.59 0.91 -22.96
C GLN A 176 -14.88 1.34 -24.26
N GLY A 177 -14.46 2.61 -24.37
CA GLY A 177 -13.77 3.15 -25.55
C GLY A 177 -14.68 3.43 -26.75
N ARG A 178 -16.00 3.23 -26.64
CA ARG A 178 -16.94 3.44 -27.74
C ARG A 178 -17.16 4.93 -28.00
N LEU A 179 -17.07 5.34 -29.29
CA LEU A 179 -17.24 6.73 -29.68
C LEU A 179 -18.70 7.16 -29.53
N ARG A 180 -18.98 8.12 -28.67
CA ARG A 180 -20.35 8.61 -28.32
C ARG A 180 -20.67 9.97 -28.88
N ASN A 181 -19.69 10.87 -28.94
CA ASN A 181 -19.85 12.21 -29.50
C ASN A 181 -18.53 12.66 -30.13
N VAL A 182 -18.54 13.74 -30.88
CA VAL A 182 -17.35 14.51 -31.25
C VAL A 182 -17.65 15.97 -30.98
N ARG A 183 -16.88 16.61 -30.09
CA ARG A 183 -16.96 18.04 -29.84
C ARG A 183 -16.16 18.77 -30.93
N ARG A 184 -16.66 19.90 -31.39
CA ARG A 184 -16.11 20.69 -32.46
C ARG A 184 -15.77 22.10 -31.96
N TYR A 185 -14.50 22.33 -31.66
CA TYR A 185 -14.01 23.57 -31.08
C TYR A 185 -13.52 24.54 -32.15
N LEU A 186 -13.93 25.83 -32.04
CA LEU A 186 -13.48 26.89 -32.91
C LEU A 186 -12.58 27.87 -32.21
N PRO A 187 -11.26 27.93 -32.51
CA PRO A 187 -10.41 29.00 -32.06
C PRO A 187 -10.92 30.38 -32.54
N ASN A 188 -10.82 31.39 -31.69
CA ASN A 188 -11.19 32.77 -32.00
C ASN A 188 -12.62 32.90 -32.61
N ALA A 189 -13.58 32.27 -31.93
CA ALA A 189 -14.93 32.10 -32.44
C ALA A 189 -15.69 33.38 -32.74
N GLY A 190 -15.36 34.54 -32.13
CA GLY A 190 -16.10 35.80 -32.22
C GLY A 190 -17.56 35.59 -31.80
N ASP A 191 -18.52 35.98 -32.63
CA ASP A 191 -19.94 35.80 -32.34
C ASP A 191 -20.46 34.37 -32.59
N LYS A 192 -19.62 33.45 -33.10
CA LYS A 192 -20.01 32.06 -33.32
C LYS A 192 -19.89 31.25 -32.05
N PRO A 193 -20.68 30.19 -31.85
CA PRO A 193 -20.49 29.29 -30.74
C PRO A 193 -19.06 28.69 -30.72
N LYS A 194 -18.35 28.85 -29.61
CA LYS A 194 -16.97 28.35 -29.41
C LYS A 194 -16.87 26.84 -29.59
N ILE A 195 -17.86 26.10 -29.09
CA ILE A 195 -17.87 24.64 -29.17
C ILE A 195 -19.28 24.12 -29.54
N LEU A 196 -19.32 23.08 -30.36
CA LEU A 196 -20.54 22.44 -30.84
C LEU A 196 -20.39 20.92 -30.76
N SER A 197 -21.52 20.20 -30.58
CA SER A 197 -21.53 18.74 -30.77
C SER A 197 -21.70 18.37 -32.23
N TYR A 198 -21.19 17.21 -32.61
CA TYR A 198 -21.31 16.68 -33.96
C TYR A 198 -22.79 16.45 -34.36
N ARG A 199 -23.08 16.69 -35.64
CA ARG A 199 -24.35 16.41 -36.27
C ARG A 199 -24.17 15.53 -37.51
N ASN A 200 -25.04 14.58 -37.69
CA ASN A 200 -25.12 13.77 -38.89
C ASN A 200 -26.52 13.88 -39.51
N GLY A 201 -26.68 14.83 -40.42
CA GLY A 201 -28.00 15.22 -40.88
C GLY A 201 -28.82 15.80 -39.72
N ASP A 202 -30.02 15.27 -39.50
CA ASP A 202 -30.88 15.66 -38.40
C ASP A 202 -30.54 15.04 -37.05
N GLN A 203 -29.61 14.11 -37.03
CA GLN A 203 -29.18 13.42 -35.79
C GLN A 203 -28.15 14.27 -35.06
N THR A 204 -28.39 14.53 -33.75
CA THR A 204 -27.48 15.20 -32.87
C THR A 204 -26.93 14.23 -31.82
N TYR A 205 -25.69 14.48 -31.32
CA TYR A 205 -24.99 13.66 -30.32
C TYR A 205 -24.59 14.51 -29.10
N GLY A 206 -25.45 15.51 -28.80
CA GLY A 206 -25.15 16.57 -27.80
C GLY A 206 -25.48 16.23 -26.37
N GLU A 207 -25.62 14.94 -26.02
CA GLU A 207 -25.78 14.55 -24.61
C GLU A 207 -24.60 14.98 -23.75
N ASN A 208 -24.87 15.32 -22.50
CA ASN A 208 -23.84 15.57 -21.52
C ASN A 208 -23.06 14.27 -21.25
N ARG A 209 -21.74 14.34 -21.36
CA ARG A 209 -20.83 13.23 -21.13
C ARG A 209 -19.55 13.74 -20.49
N LEU A 210 -18.74 12.84 -19.92
CA LEU A 210 -17.42 13.16 -19.41
C LEU A 210 -16.38 12.93 -20.51
N LEU A 211 -15.54 13.94 -20.77
CA LEU A 211 -14.29 13.74 -21.48
C LEU A 211 -13.29 13.13 -20.50
N ASN A 212 -12.54 12.15 -20.96
CA ASN A 212 -11.54 11.42 -20.17
C ASN A 212 -12.13 10.65 -18.98
N ILE A 213 -13.24 9.94 -19.20
CA ILE A 213 -13.95 9.19 -18.15
C ILE A 213 -13.09 8.11 -17.48
N THR A 214 -12.01 7.63 -18.12
CA THR A 214 -11.07 6.62 -17.58
C THR A 214 -10.32 7.11 -16.35
N VAL A 215 -10.25 8.41 -16.13
CA VAL A 215 -9.72 9.03 -14.91
C VAL A 215 -10.50 8.61 -13.65
N LEU A 216 -11.72 8.12 -13.80
CA LEU A 216 -12.50 7.62 -12.68
C LEU A 216 -11.89 6.37 -12.02
N ASP A 217 -10.86 5.75 -12.58
CA ASP A 217 -10.09 4.70 -11.93
C ASP A 217 -9.10 5.26 -10.89
N GLU A 218 -8.78 6.58 -10.96
CA GLU A 218 -7.89 7.26 -10.03
C GLU A 218 -8.59 7.63 -8.71
N THR A 219 -7.81 7.75 -7.64
CA THR A 219 -8.33 8.17 -6.31
C THR A 219 -8.44 9.68 -6.17
N GLU A 220 -7.62 10.42 -6.90
CA GLU A 220 -7.61 11.88 -6.95
C GLU A 220 -7.89 12.34 -8.37
N ILE A 221 -8.85 13.22 -8.54
CA ILE A 221 -9.37 13.64 -9.83
C ILE A 221 -9.39 15.15 -9.92
N VAL A 222 -8.93 15.68 -11.02
CA VAL A 222 -9.04 17.11 -11.35
C VAL A 222 -10.24 17.35 -12.24
N TRP A 223 -11.16 18.19 -11.80
CA TRP A 223 -12.33 18.60 -12.56
C TRP A 223 -12.06 19.95 -13.25
N ALA A 224 -11.85 19.92 -14.55
CA ALA A 224 -11.70 21.10 -15.39
C ALA A 224 -13.06 21.61 -15.87
N GLU A 225 -13.17 22.92 -16.17
CA GLU A 225 -14.41 23.49 -16.70
C GLU A 225 -14.60 23.23 -18.19
N GLY A 226 -13.51 23.23 -18.98
CA GLY A 226 -13.54 23.12 -20.43
C GLY A 226 -12.71 21.94 -20.99
N GLU A 227 -13.06 21.52 -22.23
CA GLU A 227 -12.38 20.39 -22.88
C GLU A 227 -10.89 20.71 -23.15
N MET A 228 -10.54 21.96 -23.50
CA MET A 228 -9.14 22.34 -23.76
C MET A 228 -8.30 22.34 -22.48
N ASP A 229 -8.86 22.83 -21.38
CA ASP A 229 -8.19 22.86 -20.08
C ASP A 229 -8.01 21.45 -19.54
N CYS A 230 -8.97 20.56 -19.73
CA CYS A 230 -8.86 19.14 -19.42
C CYS A 230 -7.67 18.48 -20.16
N LEU A 231 -7.54 18.72 -21.46
CA LEU A 231 -6.46 18.16 -22.28
C LEU A 231 -5.08 18.75 -21.92
N LEU A 232 -5.03 20.05 -21.60
CA LEU A 232 -3.82 20.70 -21.10
C LEU A 232 -3.39 20.11 -19.74
N LEU A 233 -4.31 19.99 -18.80
CA LEU A 233 -4.04 19.40 -17.49
C LEU A 233 -3.56 17.95 -17.63
N TRP A 234 -4.16 17.18 -18.54
CA TRP A 234 -3.69 15.83 -18.87
C TRP A 234 -2.26 15.83 -19.43
N THR A 235 -1.92 16.78 -20.30
CA THR A 235 -0.56 16.99 -20.79
C THR A 235 0.42 17.30 -19.67
N GLN A 236 0.00 18.04 -18.64
CA GLN A 236 0.81 18.36 -17.47
C GLN A 236 0.89 17.21 -16.45
N GLY A 237 0.20 16.10 -16.69
CA GLY A 237 0.24 14.89 -15.87
C GLY A 237 -0.82 14.84 -14.76
N PHE A 238 -1.83 15.69 -14.80
CA PHE A 238 -2.95 15.67 -13.86
C PHE A 238 -4.09 14.77 -14.36
N PRO A 239 -4.70 13.94 -13.49
CA PRO A 239 -5.83 13.10 -13.84
C PRO A 239 -7.10 13.94 -14.03
N ALA A 240 -7.21 14.63 -15.15
CA ALA A 240 -8.25 15.61 -15.42
C ALA A 240 -9.40 15.02 -16.23
N LEU A 241 -10.62 15.41 -15.86
CA LEU A 241 -11.84 15.17 -16.63
C LEU A 241 -12.69 16.44 -16.69
N THR A 242 -13.63 16.50 -17.65
CA THR A 242 -14.58 17.61 -17.76
C THR A 242 -15.91 17.15 -18.34
N PRO A 243 -17.06 17.76 -17.93
CA PRO A 243 -18.35 17.53 -18.59
C PRO A 243 -18.44 18.31 -19.90
N THR A 244 -19.11 17.74 -20.89
CA THR A 244 -19.26 18.37 -22.21
C THR A 244 -20.34 19.45 -22.29
N VAL A 245 -20.93 19.88 -21.17
CA VAL A 245 -22.04 20.88 -21.11
C VAL A 245 -21.61 22.20 -20.45
N GLY A 246 -20.34 22.32 -19.99
CA GLY A 246 -19.81 23.52 -19.38
C GLY A 246 -20.12 23.65 -17.87
N ALA A 247 -19.83 24.83 -17.29
CA ALA A 247 -19.84 25.08 -15.86
C ALA A 247 -21.11 24.58 -15.14
N GLY A 248 -20.92 23.78 -14.10
CA GLY A 248 -22.00 23.26 -13.24
C GLY A 248 -22.80 22.09 -13.81
N GLY A 249 -22.43 21.55 -14.95
CA GLY A 249 -23.09 20.44 -15.62
C GLY A 249 -22.71 19.07 -15.09
N ILE A 250 -23.17 18.63 -13.92
CA ILE A 250 -23.03 17.26 -13.43
C ILE A 250 -24.37 16.52 -13.45
N HIS A 251 -24.38 15.28 -13.88
CA HIS A 251 -25.55 14.40 -13.93
C HIS A 251 -25.72 13.66 -12.60
N ASP A 252 -26.96 13.42 -12.17
CA ASP A 252 -27.22 12.69 -10.92
C ASP A 252 -26.66 11.27 -10.95
N ASP A 253 -26.72 10.61 -12.10
CA ASP A 253 -26.19 9.25 -12.32
C ASP A 253 -24.69 9.17 -12.09
N TRP A 254 -23.94 10.26 -12.25
CA TRP A 254 -22.49 10.28 -12.13
C TRP A 254 -21.99 10.46 -10.69
N ILE A 255 -22.82 10.99 -9.80
CA ILE A 255 -22.41 11.33 -8.42
C ILE A 255 -21.79 10.11 -7.73
N GLU A 256 -22.41 8.95 -7.88
CA GLU A 256 -21.93 7.70 -7.27
C GLU A 256 -20.57 7.21 -7.82
N TRP A 257 -20.17 7.62 -9.02
CA TRP A 257 -18.88 7.25 -9.61
C TRP A 257 -17.69 7.90 -8.87
N PHE A 258 -17.97 8.99 -8.15
CA PHE A 258 -16.96 9.73 -7.37
C PHE A 258 -16.90 9.31 -5.91
N ARG A 259 -17.65 8.29 -5.50
CA ARG A 259 -17.68 7.83 -4.09
C ARG A 259 -16.30 7.45 -3.59
N GLY A 260 -15.89 8.09 -2.45
CA GLY A 260 -14.62 7.84 -1.80
C GLY A 260 -13.39 8.45 -2.48
N LYS A 261 -13.58 9.26 -3.53
CA LYS A 261 -12.51 9.94 -4.27
C LYS A 261 -12.30 11.36 -3.76
N THR A 262 -11.12 11.91 -4.01
CA THR A 262 -10.83 13.33 -3.83
C THR A 262 -10.97 14.04 -5.18
N VAL A 263 -11.82 15.06 -5.24
CA VAL A 263 -12.07 15.84 -6.46
C VAL A 263 -11.61 17.27 -6.26
N TYR A 264 -10.66 17.71 -7.07
CA TYR A 264 -10.16 19.08 -7.11
C TYR A 264 -10.89 19.84 -8.21
N LEU A 265 -11.68 20.82 -7.86
CA LEU A 265 -12.39 21.68 -8.80
C LEU A 265 -11.49 22.86 -9.19
N LEU A 266 -11.23 23.01 -10.46
CA LEU A 266 -10.47 24.12 -11.04
C LEU A 266 -11.41 25.03 -11.85
N PRO A 267 -12.11 25.97 -11.22
CA PRO A 267 -13.03 26.87 -11.93
C PRO A 267 -12.27 27.94 -12.71
N ASP A 268 -12.86 28.37 -13.83
CA ASP A 268 -12.45 29.61 -14.46
C ASP A 268 -12.74 30.79 -13.52
N LEU A 269 -11.89 31.83 -13.52
CA LEU A 269 -12.04 32.99 -12.62
C LEU A 269 -13.11 33.99 -13.12
N ASP A 270 -14.23 33.44 -13.59
CA ASP A 270 -15.42 34.20 -13.91
C ASP A 270 -16.62 33.81 -13.03
N LYS A 271 -17.69 34.54 -13.18
CA LYS A 271 -18.90 34.32 -12.36
C LYS A 271 -19.54 32.94 -12.61
N ALA A 272 -19.53 32.50 -13.85
CA ALA A 272 -20.14 31.22 -14.25
C ALA A 272 -19.34 30.02 -13.73
N GLY A 273 -18.02 30.09 -13.83
CA GLY A 273 -17.12 29.07 -13.31
C GLY A 273 -17.20 28.91 -11.80
N ILE A 274 -17.16 30.01 -11.05
CA ILE A 274 -17.26 29.99 -9.59
C ILE A 274 -18.62 29.44 -9.12
N GLU A 275 -19.73 29.91 -9.72
CA GLU A 275 -21.07 29.39 -9.41
C GLU A 275 -21.23 27.92 -9.82
N GLY A 276 -20.60 27.52 -10.94
CA GLY A 276 -20.58 26.15 -11.44
C GLY A 276 -19.85 25.22 -10.46
N ALA A 277 -18.64 25.61 -10.05
CA ALA A 277 -17.85 24.86 -9.07
C ALA A 277 -18.60 24.68 -7.75
N THR A 278 -19.24 25.75 -7.24
CA THR A 278 -20.06 25.68 -6.02
C THR A 278 -21.18 24.64 -6.13
N LYS A 279 -21.89 24.61 -7.28
CA LYS A 279 -22.97 23.63 -7.52
C LYS A 279 -22.46 22.20 -7.60
N ILE A 280 -21.32 22.00 -8.26
CA ILE A 280 -20.68 20.68 -8.38
C ILE A 280 -20.20 20.21 -7.01
N ALA A 281 -19.55 21.10 -6.26
CA ALA A 281 -19.05 20.80 -4.93
C ALA A 281 -20.17 20.40 -3.97
N ALA A 282 -21.27 21.12 -3.95
CA ALA A 282 -22.45 20.79 -3.14
C ALA A 282 -23.07 19.41 -3.48
N ARG A 283 -22.98 18.99 -4.72
CA ARG A 283 -23.51 17.69 -5.17
C ARG A 283 -22.54 16.53 -4.92
N LEU A 284 -21.25 16.70 -5.26
CA LEU A 284 -20.22 15.69 -5.07
C LEU A 284 -19.82 15.53 -3.61
N GLY A 285 -19.86 16.60 -2.79
CA GLY A 285 -19.49 16.56 -1.38
C GLY A 285 -20.26 15.56 -0.53
N LYS A 286 -21.39 15.06 -1.03
CA LYS A 286 -22.18 13.99 -0.38
C LYS A 286 -21.51 12.61 -0.47
N VAL A 287 -20.61 12.38 -1.44
CA VAL A 287 -20.02 11.08 -1.73
C VAL A 287 -18.49 11.11 -1.88
N ALA A 288 -17.93 12.30 -2.12
CA ALA A 288 -16.52 12.53 -2.41
C ALA A 288 -15.94 13.64 -1.53
N THR A 289 -14.64 13.63 -1.35
CA THR A 289 -13.91 14.77 -0.76
C THR A 289 -13.71 15.81 -1.85
N VAL A 290 -14.35 16.99 -1.72
CA VAL A 290 -14.27 18.02 -2.76
C VAL A 290 -13.46 19.20 -2.25
N LYS A 291 -12.47 19.61 -3.04
CA LYS A 291 -11.64 20.78 -2.79
C LYS A 291 -11.75 21.75 -3.96
N VAL A 292 -11.86 23.05 -3.66
CA VAL A 292 -11.92 24.10 -4.69
C VAL A 292 -10.58 24.82 -4.73
N VAL A 293 -9.89 24.71 -5.85
CA VAL A 293 -8.57 25.32 -6.06
C VAL A 293 -8.75 26.81 -6.31
N THR A 294 -7.95 27.63 -5.64
CA THR A 294 -7.90 29.08 -5.84
C THR A 294 -6.65 29.41 -6.64
N TRP A 295 -6.84 29.98 -7.83
CA TRP A 295 -5.76 30.43 -8.69
C TRP A 295 -4.97 31.60 -8.09
N PRO A 296 -3.68 31.76 -8.40
CA PRO A 296 -2.89 32.94 -8.05
C PRO A 296 -3.53 34.22 -8.61
N LYS A 297 -3.39 35.33 -7.89
CA LYS A 297 -4.04 36.62 -8.25
C LYS A 297 -3.63 37.16 -9.61
N ASP A 298 -2.42 36.84 -10.08
CA ASP A 298 -1.85 37.29 -11.35
C ASP A 298 -2.37 36.50 -12.57
N VAL A 299 -3.06 35.37 -12.37
CA VAL A 299 -3.81 34.68 -13.45
C VAL A 299 -4.91 35.60 -13.96
N GLY A 300 -5.47 36.43 -13.10
CA GLY A 300 -6.36 37.53 -13.46
C GLY A 300 -7.82 37.12 -13.62
N LYS A 301 -8.69 38.10 -13.82
CA LYS A 301 -10.14 37.87 -13.96
C LYS A 301 -10.45 37.15 -15.25
N GLY A 302 -11.22 36.06 -15.17
CA GLY A 302 -11.57 35.19 -16.30
C GLY A 302 -10.43 34.26 -16.73
N GLY A 303 -9.37 34.14 -15.92
CA GLY A 303 -8.26 33.25 -16.19
C GLY A 303 -8.61 31.79 -15.96
N ASP A 304 -7.96 30.92 -16.69
CA ASP A 304 -8.17 29.47 -16.73
C ASP A 304 -6.83 28.71 -16.60
N ALA A 305 -6.86 27.39 -16.75
CA ALA A 305 -5.67 26.56 -16.72
C ALA A 305 -4.68 26.92 -17.85
N THR A 306 -5.17 27.31 -19.02
CA THR A 306 -4.31 27.77 -20.13
C THR A 306 -3.58 29.07 -19.74
N ASP A 307 -4.24 30.01 -19.09
CA ASP A 307 -3.61 31.24 -18.61
C ASP A 307 -2.55 30.97 -17.56
N PHE A 308 -2.78 30.02 -16.67
CA PHE A 308 -1.85 29.59 -15.64
C PHE A 308 -0.56 28.98 -16.23
N PHE A 309 -0.69 27.99 -17.09
CA PHE A 309 0.48 27.26 -17.62
C PHE A 309 1.15 27.98 -18.79
N MET A 310 0.38 28.54 -19.74
CA MET A 310 0.91 29.03 -20.99
C MET A 310 1.22 30.55 -20.98
N LYS A 311 0.47 31.34 -20.23
CA LYS A 311 0.69 32.79 -20.17
C LYS A 311 1.51 33.21 -18.94
N ARG A 312 1.37 32.51 -17.82
CA ARG A 312 2.11 32.79 -16.58
C ARG A 312 3.27 31.84 -16.36
N GLU A 313 3.41 30.81 -17.21
CA GLU A 313 4.50 29.84 -17.22
C GLU A 313 4.70 29.14 -15.85
N TYR A 314 3.62 28.96 -15.07
CA TYR A 314 3.68 28.22 -13.83
C TYR A 314 3.99 26.74 -14.10
N SER A 315 4.81 26.16 -13.22
CA SER A 315 5.12 24.71 -13.30
C SER A 315 3.97 23.86 -12.73
N PRO A 316 3.85 22.59 -13.15
CA PRO A 316 2.92 21.64 -12.52
C PRO A 316 3.06 21.53 -11.00
N ASP A 317 4.28 21.64 -10.47
CA ASP A 317 4.52 21.59 -9.02
C ASP A 317 3.77 22.71 -8.26
N VAL A 318 3.55 23.87 -8.89
CA VAL A 318 2.78 24.98 -8.28
C VAL A 318 1.28 24.62 -8.22
N LEU A 319 0.75 23.97 -9.25
CA LEU A 319 -0.65 23.51 -9.20
C LEU A 319 -0.83 22.42 -8.16
N ASP A 320 0.13 21.48 -8.03
CA ASP A 320 0.14 20.48 -6.96
C ASP A 320 0.08 21.12 -5.58
N ASP A 321 0.88 22.17 -5.35
CA ASP A 321 0.86 22.93 -4.10
C ASP A 321 -0.48 23.63 -3.88
N LEU A 322 -1.09 24.22 -4.91
CA LEU A 322 -2.41 24.84 -4.83
C LEU A 322 -3.50 23.80 -4.52
N MET A 323 -3.47 22.63 -5.14
CA MET A 323 -4.39 21.52 -4.88
C MET A 323 -4.22 20.97 -3.47
N ALA A 324 -2.99 20.79 -3.00
CA ALA A 324 -2.73 20.34 -1.65
C ALA A 324 -3.30 21.29 -0.59
N ASN A 325 -3.18 22.60 -0.84
CA ASN A 325 -3.64 23.65 0.07
C ASN A 325 -5.08 24.11 -0.21
N ALA A 326 -5.75 23.51 -1.21
CA ALA A 326 -7.13 23.90 -1.54
C ALA A 326 -8.09 23.55 -0.40
N PRO A 327 -8.96 24.48 0.01
CA PRO A 327 -9.92 24.24 1.08
C PRO A 327 -10.97 23.21 0.67
N LEU A 328 -11.45 22.43 1.65
CA LEU A 328 -12.62 21.57 1.46
C LEU A 328 -13.87 22.41 1.23
N HIS A 329 -14.78 21.93 0.38
CA HIS A 329 -16.07 22.60 0.20
C HIS A 329 -16.99 22.37 1.42
N GLU A 330 -17.65 23.42 1.89
CA GLU A 330 -18.25 23.56 3.22
C GLU A 330 -19.50 22.72 3.54
N GLU A 331 -20.15 22.04 2.61
CA GLU A 331 -21.37 21.27 2.90
C GLU A 331 -21.16 19.91 3.59
N ALA A 332 -19.92 19.46 3.80
CA ALA A 332 -19.60 18.19 4.41
C ALA A 332 -18.66 18.26 5.63
N ARG A 333 -18.51 19.42 6.23
CA ARG A 333 -17.65 19.54 7.41
C ARG A 333 -18.35 19.08 8.67
N PRO A 334 -17.67 18.24 9.50
CA PRO A 334 -17.94 18.26 10.92
C PRO A 334 -17.66 19.68 11.43
N ILE A 335 -18.52 20.14 12.26
CA ILE A 335 -18.56 21.43 12.93
C ILE A 335 -17.21 22.14 12.97
N ASP A 336 -17.08 23.23 12.22
CA ASP A 336 -15.91 24.10 12.29
C ASP A 336 -15.86 24.81 13.64
N LEU A 337 -14.69 24.74 14.28
CA LEU A 337 -14.34 25.64 15.36
C LEU A 337 -14.46 27.09 14.88
N THR A 338 -14.94 27.99 15.69
CA THR A 338 -14.93 29.42 15.39
C THR A 338 -13.50 29.91 15.16
N ASP A 339 -13.31 30.99 14.43
CA ASP A 339 -11.96 31.54 14.19
C ASP A 339 -11.22 31.91 15.50
N GLU A 340 -11.96 32.22 16.57
CA GLU A 340 -11.41 32.43 17.91
C GLU A 340 -10.92 31.12 18.52
N GLU A 341 -11.69 30.04 18.47
CA GLU A 341 -11.26 28.71 18.96
C GLU A 341 -10.02 28.18 18.22
N LYS A 342 -9.91 28.42 16.89
CA LYS A 342 -8.72 28.07 16.09
C LYS A 342 -7.50 28.92 16.47
N LYS A 343 -7.70 30.17 16.85
CA LYS A 343 -6.61 31.06 17.22
C LYS A 343 -6.06 30.72 18.59
N ASP A 344 -6.92 30.47 19.56
CA ASP A 344 -6.52 30.04 20.91
C ASP A 344 -5.82 28.68 20.91
N ALA A 345 -6.23 27.73 20.04
CA ALA A 345 -5.56 26.46 19.86
C ALA A 345 -4.12 26.59 19.31
N LYS A 346 -3.85 27.57 18.43
CA LYS A 346 -2.51 27.80 17.87
C LYS A 346 -1.53 28.47 18.85
N GLU A 347 -2.02 29.20 19.83
CA GLU A 347 -1.22 29.92 20.82
C GLU A 347 -0.99 29.08 22.10
N SER A 348 -1.59 27.90 22.20
CA SER A 348 -1.48 27.02 23.37
C SER A 348 -0.10 26.39 23.50
N PRO A 349 0.44 26.23 24.73
CA PRO A 349 1.76 25.63 24.95
C PRO A 349 1.80 24.18 24.47
N GLU A 350 2.91 23.78 23.86
CA GLU A 350 3.14 22.39 23.49
C GLU A 350 3.64 21.62 24.71
N ILE A 351 2.86 20.63 25.15
CA ILE A 351 3.10 19.85 26.36
C ILE A 351 3.10 18.35 25.99
N ASP A 352 3.98 17.57 26.58
CA ASP A 352 3.94 16.13 26.44
C ASP A 352 2.64 15.56 27.01
N LEU A 353 2.12 14.50 26.38
CA LEU A 353 0.87 13.86 26.79
C LEU A 353 0.88 13.39 28.25
N TRP A 354 2.07 13.02 28.77
CA TRP A 354 2.25 12.66 30.15
C TRP A 354 2.15 13.87 31.09
N ASP A 355 2.85 14.94 30.76
CA ASP A 355 2.87 16.15 31.57
C ASP A 355 1.49 16.82 31.61
N ALA A 356 0.68 16.63 30.57
CA ALA A 356 -0.70 17.14 30.48
C ALA A 356 -1.63 16.52 31.55
N THR A 357 -1.26 15.41 32.19
CA THR A 357 -2.03 14.82 33.28
C THR A 357 -1.67 15.35 34.67
N LEU A 358 -0.57 16.11 34.77
CA LEU A 358 -0.14 16.69 36.03
C LEU A 358 -1.14 17.77 36.50
N ALA A 359 -1.34 17.86 37.81
CA ALA A 359 -2.34 18.75 38.42
C ALA A 359 -2.20 20.23 37.99
N GLU A 360 -0.98 20.68 37.74
CA GLU A 360 -0.69 22.03 37.29
C GLU A 360 -1.16 22.33 35.85
N ASN A 361 -1.31 21.28 35.00
CA ASN A 361 -1.71 21.39 33.61
C ASN A 361 -3.19 21.03 33.39
N VAL A 362 -3.84 20.42 34.36
CA VAL A 362 -5.27 20.08 34.32
C VAL A 362 -6.10 21.37 34.23
N ARG A 363 -7.11 21.38 33.36
CA ARG A 363 -8.01 22.54 33.06
C ARG A 363 -7.34 23.70 32.33
N ARG A 364 -6.13 23.46 31.76
CA ARG A 364 -5.48 24.40 30.85
C ARG A 364 -5.49 23.86 29.45
N THR A 365 -5.61 24.73 28.48
CA THR A 365 -5.47 24.37 27.07
C THR A 365 -4.01 24.11 26.71
N PHE A 366 -3.76 23.05 25.92
CA PHE A 366 -2.44 22.69 25.47
C PHE A 366 -2.50 22.02 24.08
N THR A 367 -1.34 21.93 23.49
CA THR A 367 -1.10 21.19 22.25
C THR A 367 -0.19 20.01 22.56
N THR A 368 -0.48 18.85 21.99
CA THR A 368 0.36 17.66 22.15
C THR A 368 0.40 16.83 20.87
N THR A 369 1.52 16.15 20.65
CA THR A 369 1.65 15.22 19.52
C THR A 369 1.58 13.77 20.04
N ALA A 370 0.60 13.01 19.55
CA ALA A 370 0.35 11.66 20.01
C ALA A 370 -0.08 10.72 18.88
N MET A 371 0.16 9.42 19.07
CA MET A 371 -0.33 8.38 18.16
C MET A 371 -1.62 7.78 18.70
N VAL A 372 -2.60 7.57 17.83
CA VAL A 372 -3.82 6.85 18.16
C VAL A 372 -3.55 5.35 18.14
N SER A 373 -3.48 4.74 19.32
CA SER A 373 -3.23 3.31 19.48
C SER A 373 -4.49 2.45 19.31
N ALA A 374 -5.65 3.00 19.71
CA ALA A 374 -6.94 2.34 19.59
C ALA A 374 -8.07 3.36 19.57
N LYS A 375 -9.23 2.97 19.07
CA LYS A 375 -10.45 3.78 19.14
C LYS A 375 -11.69 2.90 19.34
N THR A 376 -12.74 3.48 19.89
CA THR A 376 -14.05 2.81 20.00
C THR A 376 -14.79 2.89 18.65
N ARG A 377 -15.60 1.87 18.32
CA ARG A 377 -16.30 1.78 17.01
C ARG A 377 -17.39 2.82 16.80
N SER A 378 -18.00 3.27 17.87
CA SER A 378 -19.14 4.20 17.80
C SER A 378 -18.81 5.49 18.53
N PRO A 379 -18.95 6.64 17.88
CA PRO A 379 -18.83 7.92 18.54
C PRO A 379 -19.98 8.13 19.55
N PHE A 380 -19.74 8.98 20.52
CA PHE A 380 -20.79 9.54 21.33
C PHE A 380 -21.47 10.70 20.59
N LEU A 381 -22.76 10.86 20.76
CA LEU A 381 -23.50 12.03 20.32
C LEU A 381 -23.61 12.99 21.51
N CYS A 382 -23.05 14.19 21.36
CA CYS A 382 -23.11 15.24 22.33
C CYS A 382 -23.93 16.39 21.77
N PRO A 383 -24.98 16.88 22.47
CA PRO A 383 -25.77 18.01 21.97
C PRO A 383 -24.89 19.25 21.82
N ARG A 384 -24.94 19.85 20.63
CA ARG A 384 -24.30 21.13 20.35
C ARG A 384 -25.21 22.30 20.67
N ARG A 385 -26.51 22.16 20.36
CA ARG A 385 -27.51 23.18 20.60
C ARG A 385 -28.59 22.65 21.52
N VAL A 386 -28.83 23.36 22.61
CA VAL A 386 -29.85 23.00 23.61
C VAL A 386 -30.83 24.14 23.74
N THR A 387 -32.12 23.87 23.52
CA THR A 387 -33.19 24.84 23.67
C THR A 387 -33.96 24.60 24.96
N TYR A 388 -34.15 25.65 25.69
CA TYR A 388 -34.93 25.65 26.94
C TYR A 388 -36.21 26.48 26.73
N THR A 389 -37.38 25.87 27.01
CA THR A 389 -38.68 26.57 26.97
C THR A 389 -39.34 26.42 28.32
N CYS A 390 -39.97 27.47 28.77
CA CYS A 390 -40.73 27.51 30.02
C CYS A 390 -42.12 28.04 29.74
N ASP A 391 -43.17 27.22 29.87
CA ASP A 391 -44.56 27.51 29.52
C ASP A 391 -45.33 28.31 30.60
N GLU A 392 -44.84 28.33 31.84
CA GLU A 392 -45.49 29.10 32.88
C GLU A 392 -45.02 30.56 32.86
N GLY A 393 -45.89 31.35 32.34
CA GLY A 393 -45.75 32.76 32.11
C GLY A 393 -45.10 33.57 33.20
N VAL A 394 -44.39 34.55 32.73
CA VAL A 394 -43.91 35.77 33.34
C VAL A 394 -44.70 36.12 34.59
N GLY A 395 -44.24 35.74 35.79
CA GLY A 395 -44.82 36.29 37.01
C GLY A 395 -44.62 35.53 38.29
N LYS A 396 -44.24 34.26 38.31
CA LYS A 396 -44.02 33.56 39.55
C LYS A 396 -42.70 32.73 39.53
N ILE A 397 -41.70 33.39 40.14
CA ILE A 397 -40.77 32.69 41.05
C ILE A 397 -39.68 31.78 40.39
N CYS A 398 -38.88 32.36 39.56
CA CYS A 398 -37.48 31.89 39.50
C CYS A 398 -36.58 33.12 39.58
N SER A 399 -36.46 33.71 40.77
CA SER A 399 -35.50 34.81 40.99
C SER A 399 -34.09 34.33 40.77
N GLY A 400 -33.60 34.46 39.57
CA GLY A 400 -32.27 33.96 39.16
C GLY A 400 -32.28 33.09 37.90
N CYS A 401 -33.43 32.64 37.40
CA CYS A 401 -33.51 31.80 36.21
C CYS A 401 -33.39 32.66 34.94
N GLU A 402 -32.42 32.39 34.07
CA GLU A 402 -32.21 33.11 32.82
C GLU A 402 -33.39 32.91 31.86
N VAL A 403 -33.96 31.69 31.78
CA VAL A 403 -35.08 31.34 30.92
C VAL A 403 -36.34 32.15 31.28
N SER A 404 -36.57 32.42 32.57
CA SER A 404 -37.74 33.16 33.03
C SER A 404 -37.63 34.70 32.85
N LYS A 405 -36.41 35.20 32.60
CA LYS A 405 -36.16 36.66 32.42
C LYS A 405 -36.34 37.12 30.99
N LEU A 406 -36.41 36.18 30.06
CA LEU A 406 -36.50 36.50 28.63
C LEU A 406 -37.97 36.50 28.16
N HIS A 407 -38.39 37.54 27.43
CA HIS A 407 -39.71 37.63 26.83
C HIS A 407 -39.93 36.44 25.87
N GLY A 408 -40.92 35.60 26.16
CA GLY A 408 -41.25 34.42 25.39
C GLY A 408 -40.72 33.09 25.93
N GLY A 409 -39.98 33.09 27.06
CA GLY A 409 -39.60 31.89 27.80
C GLY A 409 -38.74 30.87 27.04
N ARG A 410 -38.05 31.29 25.97
CA ARG A 410 -37.17 30.40 25.19
C ARG A 410 -35.75 30.95 25.18
N VAL A 411 -34.79 30.04 25.49
CA VAL A 411 -33.35 30.33 25.47
C VAL A 411 -32.64 29.21 24.71
N GLU A 412 -31.75 29.59 23.85
CA GLU A 412 -30.82 28.65 23.19
C GLU A 412 -29.42 28.78 23.77
N LYS A 413 -28.79 27.66 24.08
CA LYS A 413 -27.39 27.58 24.50
C LYS A 413 -26.63 26.70 23.52
N VAL A 414 -25.42 27.13 23.15
CA VAL A 414 -24.50 26.38 22.30
C VAL A 414 -23.39 25.82 23.18
N VAL A 415 -23.14 24.51 23.09
CA VAL A 415 -22.01 23.84 23.76
C VAL A 415 -20.80 24.04 22.89
N GLN A 416 -19.80 24.74 23.40
CA GLN A 416 -18.53 24.94 22.71
C GLN A 416 -17.64 23.69 22.77
N ALA A 417 -16.74 23.53 21.79
CA ALA A 417 -15.89 22.36 21.69
C ALA A 417 -14.84 22.24 22.82
N ASP A 418 -14.51 23.35 23.47
CA ASP A 418 -13.61 23.43 24.62
C ASP A 418 -14.34 23.40 25.97
N ASP A 419 -15.68 23.30 25.99
CA ASP A 419 -16.45 23.32 27.22
C ASP A 419 -16.31 22.00 28.01
N PRO A 420 -15.83 22.05 29.28
CA PRO A 420 -15.73 20.86 30.14
C PRO A 420 -17.05 20.12 30.37
N ILE A 421 -18.18 20.76 30.08
CA ILE A 421 -19.51 20.15 30.20
C ILE A 421 -19.69 18.95 29.28
N ILE A 422 -18.92 18.86 28.17
CA ILE A 422 -18.96 17.76 27.22
C ILE A 422 -18.78 16.42 27.92
N LEU A 423 -17.80 16.31 28.82
CA LEU A 423 -17.57 15.07 29.58
C LEU A 423 -18.78 14.69 30.47
N GLN A 424 -19.50 15.69 30.99
CA GLN A 424 -20.71 15.46 31.75
C GLN A 424 -21.91 15.06 30.89
N LEU A 425 -21.90 15.43 29.59
CA LEU A 425 -22.95 15.08 28.65
C LEU A 425 -22.78 13.69 28.02
N ILE A 426 -21.56 13.24 27.84
CA ILE A 426 -21.27 11.97 27.13
C ILE A 426 -20.86 10.81 28.05
N ASN A 427 -20.25 11.08 29.20
CA ASN A 427 -19.66 10.06 30.08
C ASN A 427 -20.26 10.09 31.49
N CYS A 428 -21.58 10.14 31.59
CA CYS A 428 -22.29 10.21 32.86
C CYS A 428 -23.59 9.42 32.82
N THR A 429 -24.24 9.30 33.95
CA THR A 429 -25.60 8.75 34.06
C THR A 429 -26.64 9.72 33.55
N ALA A 430 -27.83 9.22 33.17
CA ALA A 430 -28.93 10.05 32.71
C ALA A 430 -29.27 11.21 33.70
N ASN A 431 -29.24 10.94 35.03
CA ASN A 431 -29.48 11.95 36.05
C ASN A 431 -28.38 13.03 36.05
N GLN A 432 -27.12 12.63 35.88
CA GLN A 432 -25.99 13.58 35.83
C GLN A 432 -26.06 14.44 34.57
N ARG A 433 -26.47 13.83 33.44
CA ARG A 433 -26.72 14.56 32.19
C ARG A 433 -27.84 15.61 32.36
N ASP A 434 -28.96 15.23 32.94
CA ASP A 434 -30.08 16.20 33.23
C ASP A 434 -29.63 17.36 34.13
N ILE A 435 -28.84 17.06 35.17
CA ILE A 435 -28.25 18.10 36.02
C ILE A 435 -27.32 19.03 35.24
N ALA A 436 -26.48 18.48 34.35
CA ALA A 436 -25.56 19.26 33.50
C ALA A 436 -26.34 20.16 32.54
N LEU A 437 -27.37 19.63 31.86
CA LEU A 437 -28.21 20.38 30.96
C LEU A 437 -28.96 21.50 31.67
N ARG A 438 -29.49 21.26 32.87
CA ARG A 438 -30.16 22.31 33.69
C ARG A 438 -29.20 23.41 34.11
N LYS A 439 -27.99 23.06 34.51
CA LYS A 439 -26.95 24.04 34.84
C LYS A 439 -26.56 24.90 33.63
N LEU A 440 -26.41 24.28 32.47
CA LEU A 440 -26.09 24.97 31.20
C LEU A 440 -27.15 26.02 30.86
N GLY A 441 -28.45 25.70 31.03
CA GLY A 441 -29.55 26.59 30.80
C GLY A 441 -29.78 27.61 31.92
N GLY A 442 -29.02 27.55 33.01
CA GLY A 442 -29.26 28.43 34.19
C GLY A 442 -30.57 28.10 34.92
N CYS A 443 -31.04 26.85 34.82
CA CYS A 443 -32.27 26.38 35.42
C CYS A 443 -32.05 25.82 36.80
N GLY A 444 -33.02 26.00 37.72
CA GLY A 444 -32.99 25.34 39.00
C GLY A 444 -33.13 23.84 38.89
N LEU A 445 -32.38 23.06 39.68
CA LEU A 445 -32.35 21.60 39.64
C LEU A 445 -33.73 20.95 39.88
N ASN A 446 -34.58 21.63 40.63
CA ASN A 446 -35.93 21.16 40.98
C ASN A 446 -37.04 21.77 40.07
N CYS A 447 -36.66 22.48 39.03
CA CYS A 447 -37.62 23.09 38.10
C CYS A 447 -38.36 22.01 37.29
N ARG A 448 -39.70 21.93 37.44
CA ARG A 448 -40.56 20.98 36.73
C ARG A 448 -41.22 21.60 35.47
N THR A 449 -41.12 22.89 35.28
CA THR A 449 -41.83 23.64 34.21
C THR A 449 -40.92 23.90 32.97
N VAL A 450 -39.62 23.66 33.07
CA VAL A 450 -38.71 23.79 31.96
C VAL A 450 -38.74 22.55 31.08
N GLN A 451 -38.98 22.75 29.79
CA GLN A 451 -38.77 21.72 28.76
C GLN A 451 -37.39 21.96 28.16
N ILE A 452 -36.59 20.90 28.11
CA ILE A 452 -35.22 20.91 27.56
C ILE A 452 -35.24 20.07 26.28
N GLN A 453 -34.87 20.68 25.18
CA GLN A 453 -34.72 20.03 23.90
C GLN A 453 -33.23 20.02 23.51
N ASP A 454 -32.60 18.86 23.50
CA ASP A 454 -31.17 18.65 23.30
C ASP A 454 -30.82 17.76 22.08
N ASP A 455 -31.81 17.49 21.23
CA ASP A 455 -31.73 16.63 20.05
C ASP A 455 -31.81 17.36 18.70
N LEU A 456 -31.70 18.69 18.73
CA LEU A 456 -31.81 19.49 17.51
C LEU A 456 -30.53 19.49 16.66
N GLU A 457 -29.40 19.46 17.31
CA GLU A 457 -28.08 19.48 16.67
C GLU A 457 -27.08 18.76 17.57
N ASP A 458 -26.49 17.68 17.07
CA ASP A 458 -25.51 16.91 17.79
C ASP A 458 -24.12 17.05 17.16
N MET A 459 -23.07 16.94 17.97
CA MET A 459 -21.70 16.75 17.54
C MET A 459 -21.22 15.35 17.87
N ASN A 460 -20.42 14.77 16.97
CA ASN A 460 -19.75 13.50 17.20
C ASN A 460 -18.57 13.68 18.15
N VAL A 461 -18.39 12.75 19.08
CA VAL A 461 -17.22 12.72 19.97
C VAL A 461 -16.65 11.29 19.92
N GLU A 462 -15.48 11.14 19.34
CA GLU A 462 -14.79 9.84 19.27
C GLU A 462 -13.97 9.59 20.54
N GLU A 463 -14.11 8.40 21.12
CA GLU A 463 -13.24 7.94 22.22
C GLU A 463 -12.03 7.22 21.62
N VAL A 464 -10.85 7.74 21.94
CA VAL A 464 -9.58 7.22 21.44
C VAL A 464 -8.61 6.94 22.59
N TYR A 465 -7.66 6.08 22.33
CA TYR A 465 -6.56 5.79 23.23
C TYR A 465 -5.26 6.25 22.59
N LEU A 466 -4.50 7.05 23.28
CA LEU A 466 -3.33 7.73 22.78
C LEU A 466 -2.08 7.20 23.49
N ILE A 467 -1.02 7.05 22.71
CA ILE A 467 0.34 6.85 23.21
C ILE A 467 1.19 8.07 22.82
N PRO A 468 2.10 8.52 23.70
CA PRO A 468 2.99 9.61 23.36
C PRO A 468 3.76 9.31 22.08
N HIS A 469 3.73 10.25 21.14
CA HIS A 469 4.62 10.22 19.99
C HIS A 469 5.88 11.00 20.37
N VAL A 470 6.85 10.26 20.85
CA VAL A 470 8.16 10.82 21.13
C VAL A 470 8.97 10.67 19.85
N ASP A 471 9.56 11.75 19.39
CA ASP A 471 10.69 11.64 18.46
C ASP A 471 11.82 10.93 19.22
N ILE A 472 11.84 9.60 19.08
CA ILE A 472 12.74 8.66 19.77
C ILE A 472 14.21 9.06 19.61
N PHE A 473 14.51 9.99 18.69
CA PHE A 473 15.86 10.43 18.33
C PHE A 473 16.22 11.83 18.87
N SER A 474 15.26 12.56 19.43
CA SER A 474 15.46 13.93 19.91
C SER A 474 15.60 14.07 21.42
N ARG A 475 15.22 13.06 22.22
CA ARG A 475 15.30 13.10 23.70
C ARG A 475 16.07 11.90 24.27
N SER A 476 16.76 12.13 25.39
CA SER A 476 17.50 11.13 26.16
C SER A 476 16.65 9.89 26.46
N GLU A 477 17.25 8.71 26.39
CA GLU A 477 16.66 7.36 26.51
C GLU A 477 15.88 7.08 27.82
N GLU A 478 15.63 8.06 28.67
CA GLU A 478 15.28 7.79 30.07
C GLU A 478 13.78 7.74 30.41
N ARG A 479 12.85 8.12 29.55
CA ARG A 479 11.40 8.07 29.88
C ARG A 479 10.51 7.74 28.70
N HIS A 480 10.31 6.47 28.42
CA HIS A 480 9.31 6.02 27.45
C HIS A 480 8.31 5.06 28.11
N GLU A 481 7.35 5.58 28.83
CA GLU A 481 6.17 4.81 29.21
C GLU A 481 5.16 4.80 28.07
N TYR A 482 5.00 3.66 27.41
CA TYR A 482 3.93 3.41 26.45
C TYR A 482 2.63 3.08 27.19
N VAL A 483 2.11 4.05 27.95
CA VAL A 483 0.82 3.89 28.62
C VAL A 483 -0.27 4.49 27.72
N ASN A 484 -1.28 3.69 27.42
CA ASN A 484 -2.45 4.16 26.71
C ASN A 484 -3.20 5.21 27.56
N ARG A 485 -3.37 6.41 27.03
CA ARG A 485 -4.15 7.48 27.66
C ARG A 485 -5.48 7.61 26.97
N ARG A 486 -6.55 7.61 27.77
CA ARG A 486 -7.90 7.80 27.28
C ARG A 486 -8.13 9.25 26.90
N ALA A 487 -8.71 9.48 25.73
CA ALA A 487 -9.06 10.81 25.25
C ALA A 487 -10.40 10.79 24.51
N PHE A 488 -11.02 11.94 24.46
CA PHE A 488 -12.19 12.23 23.64
C PHE A 488 -11.81 13.28 22.60
N VAL A 489 -12.17 13.02 21.35
CA VAL A 489 -11.90 13.92 20.24
C VAL A 489 -13.20 14.37 19.61
N ILE A 490 -13.39 15.66 19.50
CA ILE A 490 -14.60 16.26 18.94
C ILE A 490 -14.48 16.23 17.42
N GLY A 491 -15.49 15.67 16.77
CA GLY A 491 -15.52 15.42 15.34
C GLY A 491 -15.46 13.93 15.01
N HIS A 492 -15.15 13.60 13.76
CA HIS A 492 -15.02 12.23 13.26
C HIS A 492 -13.91 12.16 12.22
N GLY A 493 -13.43 10.95 11.94
CA GLY A 493 -12.44 10.71 10.90
C GLY A 493 -11.02 10.43 11.40
N ILE A 494 -10.79 10.43 12.72
CA ILE A 494 -9.51 9.99 13.26
C ILE A 494 -9.28 8.52 12.92
N GLN A 495 -8.11 8.22 12.37
CA GLN A 495 -7.67 6.87 12.04
C GLN A 495 -6.72 6.33 13.10
N GLY A 496 -6.87 5.04 13.41
CA GLY A 496 -5.91 4.34 14.27
C GLY A 496 -4.53 4.28 13.64
N GLN A 497 -3.50 4.16 14.48
CA GLN A 497 -2.09 4.01 14.09
C GLN A 497 -1.48 5.21 13.36
N ARG A 498 -2.14 6.38 13.43
CA ARG A 498 -1.62 7.63 12.89
C ARG A 498 -1.24 8.60 14.01
N VAL A 499 -0.33 9.48 13.68
CA VAL A 499 0.17 10.52 14.58
C VAL A 499 -0.51 11.83 14.24
N TYR A 500 -1.09 12.45 15.27
CA TYR A 500 -1.78 13.72 15.15
C TYR A 500 -1.23 14.72 16.16
N LYS A 501 -1.30 15.99 15.80
CA LYS A 501 -1.12 17.10 16.71
C LYS A 501 -2.48 17.49 17.22
N PHE A 502 -2.74 17.25 18.50
CA PHE A 502 -4.01 17.49 19.17
C PHE A 502 -3.99 18.81 19.91
N HIS A 503 -5.12 19.51 19.92
CA HIS A 503 -5.34 20.75 20.64
C HIS A 503 -6.54 20.60 21.56
N GLY A 504 -6.36 20.84 22.84
CA GLY A 504 -7.43 20.66 23.80
C GLY A 504 -6.99 20.86 25.25
N TYR A 505 -7.65 20.18 26.15
CA TYR A 505 -7.42 20.31 27.60
C TYR A 505 -7.54 18.94 28.29
N THR A 506 -7.03 18.85 29.52
CA THR A 506 -7.23 17.71 30.42
C THR A 506 -8.22 18.06 31.51
N HIS A 507 -9.14 17.16 31.78
CA HIS A 507 -10.15 17.34 32.84
C HIS A 507 -10.34 16.03 33.62
N PRO A 508 -10.66 16.08 34.94
CA PRO A 508 -11.05 14.87 35.64
C PRO A 508 -12.33 14.27 35.07
N ASP A 509 -12.31 12.98 34.78
CA ASP A 509 -13.50 12.24 34.35
C ASP A 509 -14.57 12.29 35.44
N PRO A 510 -15.80 12.69 35.14
CA PRO A 510 -16.87 12.83 36.13
C PRO A 510 -17.20 11.54 36.89
N LYS A 511 -16.94 10.38 36.27
CA LYS A 511 -17.26 9.05 36.80
C LYS A 511 -16.10 8.44 37.58
N THR A 512 -14.86 8.51 37.03
CA THR A 512 -13.69 7.82 37.62
C THR A 512 -12.74 8.74 38.36
N GLN A 513 -12.85 10.07 38.17
CA GLN A 513 -11.92 11.10 38.64
C GLN A 513 -10.51 11.03 38.06
N GLU A 514 -10.28 10.14 37.10
CA GLU A 514 -9.02 10.06 36.38
C GLU A 514 -8.85 11.23 35.40
N ALA A 515 -7.62 11.62 35.15
CA ALA A 515 -7.33 12.66 34.16
C ALA A 515 -7.64 12.14 32.75
N VAL A 516 -8.53 12.82 32.05
CA VAL A 516 -8.95 12.50 30.68
C VAL A 516 -8.74 13.70 29.78
N HIS A 517 -8.22 13.46 28.59
CA HIS A 517 -8.00 14.50 27.59
C HIS A 517 -9.26 14.71 26.73
N VAL A 518 -9.55 15.96 26.42
CA VAL A 518 -10.59 16.35 25.46
C VAL A 518 -9.96 17.25 24.43
N PHE A 519 -9.98 16.81 23.18
CA PHE A 519 -9.39 17.54 22.08
C PHE A 519 -10.45 18.14 21.18
N ALA A 520 -10.46 19.45 21.14
CA ALA A 520 -11.39 20.25 20.34
C ALA A 520 -11.02 20.23 18.85
N SER A 521 -9.72 20.09 18.53
CA SER A 521 -9.25 19.99 17.16
C SER A 521 -7.98 19.14 17.07
N TRP A 522 -7.66 18.72 15.86
CA TRP A 522 -6.49 17.90 15.58
C TRP A 522 -6.02 18.10 14.13
N ASP A 523 -4.71 18.04 13.92
CA ASP A 523 -4.06 18.11 12.62
C ASP A 523 -3.21 16.86 12.39
N GLU A 524 -3.17 16.35 11.18
CA GLU A 524 -2.20 15.30 10.81
C GLU A 524 -0.78 15.89 10.84
N THR A 525 0.16 15.18 11.44
CA THR A 525 1.54 15.70 11.53
C THR A 525 2.29 15.47 10.22
N GLU A 526 3.20 16.39 9.87
CA GLU A 526 4.06 16.30 8.68
C GLU A 526 5.06 15.12 8.71
N ASP A 527 5.24 14.47 9.86
CA ASP A 527 6.15 13.33 10.04
C ASP A 527 5.58 11.99 9.52
N SER A 528 4.43 11.98 8.87
CA SER A 528 3.92 10.77 8.26
C SER A 528 4.65 10.49 6.94
N VAL A 529 4.96 9.21 6.69
CA VAL A 529 5.54 8.74 5.43
C VAL A 529 4.71 9.20 4.21
N SER A 530 3.40 9.36 4.41
CA SER A 530 2.44 9.83 3.42
C SER A 530 2.61 11.29 2.99
N HIS A 531 3.28 12.12 3.81
CA HIS A 531 3.47 13.55 3.54
C HIS A 531 4.88 13.90 3.00
N PHE A 532 5.73 12.89 2.77
CA PHE A 532 7.07 13.16 2.24
C PHE A 532 7.00 13.68 0.81
N LYS A 533 7.34 14.96 0.62
CA LYS A 533 7.42 15.61 -0.69
C LYS A 533 8.89 15.78 -1.10
N LEU A 534 9.23 15.27 -2.28
CA LEU A 534 10.58 15.34 -2.84
C LEU A 534 10.83 16.71 -3.47
N THR A 535 11.52 17.60 -2.79
CA THR A 535 11.90 18.91 -3.35
C THR A 535 13.02 18.80 -4.39
N ALA A 536 13.20 19.82 -5.23
CA ALA A 536 14.30 19.90 -6.19
C ALA A 536 15.68 19.80 -5.51
N ASN A 537 15.81 20.36 -4.31
CA ASN A 537 17.03 20.29 -3.51
C ASN A 537 17.29 18.87 -3.00
N ASP A 538 16.27 18.19 -2.50
CA ASP A 538 16.37 16.80 -2.03
C ASP A 538 16.75 15.87 -3.18
N LYS A 539 16.12 16.04 -4.34
CA LYS A 539 16.50 15.31 -5.56
C LYS A 539 17.98 15.46 -5.91
N LYS A 540 18.54 16.66 -5.79
CA LYS A 540 19.98 16.91 -6.01
C LYS A 540 20.84 16.23 -4.94
N ARG A 541 20.40 16.26 -3.68
CA ARG A 541 21.08 15.61 -2.56
C ARG A 541 21.04 14.08 -2.68
N LEU A 542 19.87 13.49 -3.00
CA LEU A 542 19.67 12.06 -3.10
C LEU A 542 20.37 11.43 -4.32
N ARG A 543 20.62 12.18 -5.39
CA ARG A 543 21.42 11.68 -6.51
C ARG A 543 22.83 11.23 -6.13
N ARG A 544 23.35 11.63 -4.99
CA ARG A 544 24.67 11.20 -4.48
C ARG A 544 24.73 9.71 -4.13
N PHE A 545 23.58 9.09 -3.91
CA PHE A 545 23.48 7.64 -3.70
C PHE A 545 23.60 6.83 -4.98
N ARG A 546 23.42 7.45 -6.16
CA ARG A 546 23.47 6.74 -7.45
C ARG A 546 24.87 6.24 -7.77
N PRO A 547 24.99 5.03 -8.32
CA PRO A 547 26.22 4.59 -8.96
C PRO A 547 26.49 5.45 -10.22
N LYS A 548 27.71 5.45 -10.72
CA LYS A 548 28.07 6.20 -11.95
C LYS A 548 27.30 5.70 -13.18
N GLU A 549 27.07 4.41 -13.24
CA GLU A 549 26.31 3.71 -14.27
C GLU A 549 25.51 2.56 -13.65
N TRP A 550 24.50 2.10 -14.39
CA TRP A 550 23.61 1.04 -13.90
C TRP A 550 24.09 -0.33 -14.40
N THR A 551 25.23 -0.77 -13.85
CA THR A 551 25.80 -2.11 -14.03
C THR A 551 25.95 -2.78 -12.66
N GLU A 552 25.96 -4.10 -12.61
CA GLU A 552 26.15 -4.88 -11.37
C GLU A 552 27.43 -4.44 -10.65
N VAL A 553 28.55 -4.30 -11.39
CA VAL A 553 29.84 -3.89 -10.84
C VAL A 553 29.79 -2.47 -10.26
N ALA A 554 29.08 -1.56 -10.89
CA ALA A 554 28.98 -0.18 -10.39
C ALA A 554 28.09 -0.12 -9.12
N ILE A 555 27.07 -0.96 -9.03
CA ILE A 555 26.24 -1.11 -7.82
C ILE A 555 27.09 -1.68 -6.68
N GLU A 556 27.89 -2.72 -6.92
CA GLU A 556 28.81 -3.28 -5.91
C GLU A 556 29.81 -2.23 -5.39
N LYS A 557 30.43 -1.47 -6.29
CA LYS A 557 31.34 -0.37 -5.91
C LYS A 557 30.63 0.70 -5.07
N GLN A 558 29.37 0.97 -5.35
CA GLN A 558 28.60 1.95 -4.60
C GLN A 558 28.24 1.43 -3.20
N TRP A 559 27.89 0.14 -3.07
CA TRP A 559 27.72 -0.51 -1.76
C TRP A 559 29.01 -0.43 -0.93
N GLN A 560 30.14 -0.77 -1.51
CA GLN A 560 31.43 -0.67 -0.85
C GLN A 560 31.76 0.77 -0.41
N ARG A 561 31.38 1.76 -1.23
CA ARG A 561 31.56 3.16 -0.89
C ARG A 561 30.69 3.59 0.32
N VAL A 562 29.43 3.16 0.34
CA VAL A 562 28.54 3.43 1.48
C VAL A 562 29.07 2.75 2.72
N TYR A 563 29.41 1.48 2.63
CA TYR A 563 29.92 0.72 3.78
C TYR A 563 31.20 1.36 4.35
N ARG A 564 32.18 1.71 3.52
CA ARG A 564 33.41 2.36 3.97
C ARG A 564 33.19 3.71 4.65
N ASP A 565 32.22 4.49 4.18
CA ASP A 565 31.86 5.74 4.85
C ASP A 565 31.22 5.46 6.22
N PHE A 566 30.33 4.50 6.30
CA PHE A 566 29.66 4.13 7.55
C PHE A 566 30.62 3.47 8.54
N GLU A 567 31.44 2.55 8.07
CA GLU A 567 32.50 1.92 8.88
C GLU A 567 33.40 2.98 9.53
N ARG A 568 33.85 3.96 8.76
CA ARG A 568 34.78 4.99 9.25
C ARG A 568 34.12 6.09 10.09
N ASN A 569 32.89 6.47 9.77
CA ASN A 569 32.29 7.70 10.29
C ASN A 569 30.99 7.49 11.06
N VAL A 570 30.42 6.26 11.07
CA VAL A 570 29.13 6.00 11.69
C VAL A 570 29.22 4.89 12.73
N HIS A 571 29.60 3.65 12.37
CA HIS A 571 29.49 2.51 13.27
C HIS A 571 30.83 1.89 13.73
N GLY A 572 31.92 2.04 12.99
CA GLY A 572 33.22 1.46 13.36
C GLY A 572 33.30 -0.08 13.27
N LEU A 573 32.33 -0.75 12.68
CA LEU A 573 32.27 -2.20 12.58
C LEU A 573 32.95 -2.70 11.32
N VAL A 574 34.03 -3.46 11.49
CA VAL A 574 34.89 -3.93 10.39
C VAL A 574 34.36 -5.25 9.82
N GLN A 575 34.52 -5.47 8.52
CA GLN A 575 34.18 -6.73 7.81
C GLN A 575 32.73 -7.21 8.03
N ARG A 576 31.78 -6.28 8.14
CA ARG A 576 30.37 -6.56 8.33
C ARG A 576 29.49 -5.98 7.21
N MET A 577 30.06 -5.82 6.00
CA MET A 577 29.36 -5.22 4.87
C MET A 577 28.07 -5.97 4.50
N ASP A 578 28.11 -7.29 4.43
CA ASP A 578 26.95 -8.09 4.02
C ASP A 578 25.81 -7.99 5.02
N MET A 579 26.12 -7.91 6.33
CA MET A 579 25.15 -7.66 7.38
C MET A 579 24.50 -6.27 7.23
N GLN A 580 25.31 -5.23 6.96
CA GLN A 580 24.78 -3.89 6.70
C GLN A 580 23.90 -3.86 5.45
N VAL A 581 24.30 -4.54 4.37
CA VAL A 581 23.52 -4.62 3.13
C VAL A 581 22.13 -5.19 3.38
N ILE A 582 22.01 -6.27 4.15
CA ILE A 582 20.70 -6.87 4.48
C ILE A 582 19.85 -5.88 5.26
N MET A 583 20.42 -5.25 6.29
CA MET A 583 19.72 -4.26 7.07
C MET A 583 19.24 -3.09 6.18
N ASP A 584 20.11 -2.58 5.32
CA ASP A 584 19.78 -1.51 4.37
C ASP A 584 18.68 -1.89 3.37
N LEU A 585 18.67 -3.13 2.89
CA LEU A 585 17.60 -3.63 2.01
C LEU A 585 16.25 -3.63 2.73
N VAL A 586 16.21 -4.03 4.01
CA VAL A 586 14.97 -3.98 4.81
C VAL A 586 14.52 -2.53 5.00
N TRP A 587 15.45 -1.59 5.34
CA TRP A 587 15.12 -0.17 5.50
C TRP A 587 14.57 0.48 4.25
N HIS A 588 15.09 0.13 3.07
CA HIS A 588 14.73 0.80 1.81
C HIS A 588 13.65 0.07 1.00
N ALA A 589 13.07 -1.01 1.52
CA ALA A 589 12.02 -1.74 0.82
C ALA A 589 10.75 -0.88 0.64
N PRO A 590 10.18 -0.78 -0.56
CA PRO A 590 8.86 -0.18 -0.75
C PRO A 590 7.79 -1.01 -0.03
N LEU A 591 6.64 -0.40 0.27
CA LEU A 591 5.57 -1.07 1.00
C LEU A 591 4.81 -2.06 0.12
N SER A 592 4.56 -1.69 -1.11
CA SER A 592 3.80 -2.45 -2.11
C SER A 592 4.21 -2.03 -3.52
N PHE A 593 3.89 -2.84 -4.53
CA PHE A 593 4.17 -2.52 -5.93
C PHE A 593 3.29 -3.38 -6.86
N HIS A 594 3.20 -3.00 -8.14
CA HIS A 594 2.59 -3.85 -9.15
C HIS A 594 3.63 -4.84 -9.71
N TRP A 595 3.29 -6.12 -9.70
CA TRP A 595 4.10 -7.18 -10.26
C TRP A 595 3.34 -7.90 -11.38
N MET A 596 3.84 -7.79 -12.61
CA MET A 596 3.21 -8.38 -13.80
C MET A 596 1.72 -8.04 -13.92
N GLY A 597 1.36 -6.77 -13.65
CA GLY A 597 0.00 -6.26 -13.75
C GLY A 597 -0.91 -6.56 -12.55
N LYS A 598 -0.41 -7.23 -11.50
CA LYS A 598 -1.16 -7.48 -10.26
C LYS A 598 -0.56 -6.68 -9.11
N LEU A 599 -1.41 -6.13 -8.26
CA LEU A 599 -0.98 -5.49 -7.03
C LEU A 599 -0.39 -6.54 -6.08
N GLU A 600 0.87 -6.33 -5.68
CA GLU A 600 1.50 -7.07 -4.60
C GLU A 600 1.47 -6.21 -3.34
N PRO A 601 0.56 -6.48 -2.40
CA PRO A 601 0.41 -5.67 -1.20
C PRO A 601 1.58 -5.85 -0.23
N LYS A 602 2.31 -6.97 -0.34
CA LYS A 602 3.47 -7.28 0.48
C LYS A 602 4.77 -7.01 -0.29
N GLY A 603 5.08 -5.73 -0.54
CA GLY A 603 6.37 -5.29 -1.09
C GLY A 603 7.46 -5.15 -0.03
N PHE A 604 7.09 -5.03 1.24
CA PHE A 604 8.00 -4.92 2.37
C PHE A 604 8.81 -6.21 2.60
N VAL A 605 10.02 -6.05 3.12
CA VAL A 605 11.01 -7.13 3.28
C VAL A 605 11.11 -7.55 4.74
N GLU A 606 11.20 -8.85 4.96
CA GLU A 606 11.59 -9.47 6.22
C GLU A 606 13.02 -10.02 6.10
N GLY A 607 13.94 -9.46 6.89
CA GLY A 607 15.36 -9.84 6.92
C GLY A 607 15.76 -10.49 8.23
N LEU A 608 16.54 -11.58 8.16
CA LEU A 608 17.07 -12.30 9.31
C LEU A 608 18.59 -12.19 9.35
N VAL A 609 19.10 -11.76 10.51
CA VAL A 609 20.53 -11.83 10.85
C VAL A 609 20.69 -12.77 12.03
N ILE A 610 21.13 -13.99 11.77
CA ILE A 610 21.40 -14.99 12.80
C ILE A 610 22.92 -15.12 13.01
N GLY A 611 23.39 -15.28 14.23
CA GLY A 611 24.83 -15.40 14.46
C GLY A 611 25.23 -15.56 15.90
N ASP A 612 26.51 -15.83 16.12
CA ASP A 612 27.09 -16.00 17.45
C ASP A 612 27.00 -14.72 18.29
N THR A 613 27.15 -14.88 19.61
CA THR A 613 27.19 -13.76 20.54
C THR A 613 28.40 -12.87 20.25
N GLY A 614 28.29 -11.57 20.43
CA GLY A 614 29.39 -10.62 20.23
C GLY A 614 29.68 -10.23 18.78
N GLN A 615 28.84 -10.64 17.79
CA GLN A 615 29.05 -10.35 16.37
C GLN A 615 28.42 -9.01 15.92
N ALA A 616 28.18 -8.10 16.85
CA ALA A 616 27.69 -6.72 16.64
C ALA A 616 26.33 -6.59 15.92
N LYS A 617 25.49 -7.64 15.88
CA LYS A 617 24.17 -7.62 15.23
C LYS A 617 23.28 -6.52 15.80
N SER A 618 23.07 -6.55 17.12
CA SER A 618 22.26 -5.58 17.86
C SER A 618 22.85 -4.18 17.81
N GLU A 619 24.18 -4.06 17.86
CA GLU A 619 24.89 -2.79 17.82
C GLU A 619 24.74 -2.11 16.45
N MET A 620 24.94 -2.85 15.34
CA MET A 620 24.74 -2.30 14.00
C MET A 620 23.30 -1.84 13.78
N SER A 621 22.31 -2.65 14.17
CA SER A 621 20.90 -2.27 14.02
C SER A 621 20.55 -1.02 14.82
N LYS A 622 21.08 -0.88 16.05
CA LYS A 622 20.93 0.30 16.92
C LYS A 622 21.54 1.54 16.28
N ILE A 623 22.78 1.45 15.81
CA ILE A 623 23.49 2.58 15.20
C ILE A 623 22.84 3.02 13.88
N LEU A 624 22.45 2.06 13.01
CA LEU A 624 21.75 2.39 11.78
C LEU A 624 20.40 3.06 12.04
N ARG A 625 19.65 2.58 13.05
CA ARG A 625 18.40 3.22 13.48
C ARG A 625 18.62 4.67 13.92
N GLN A 626 19.66 4.91 14.73
CA GLN A 626 20.03 6.26 15.16
C GLN A 626 20.48 7.13 13.97
N HIS A 627 21.23 6.56 13.03
CA HIS A 627 21.70 7.28 11.85
C HIS A 627 20.58 7.64 10.88
N TYR A 628 19.61 6.75 10.67
CA TYR A 628 18.45 7.01 9.80
C TYR A 628 17.35 7.79 10.52
N ARG A 629 17.35 7.83 11.84
CA ARG A 629 16.28 8.40 12.69
C ARG A 629 14.90 7.86 12.34
N LEU A 630 14.83 6.59 11.98
CA LEU A 630 13.61 5.88 11.57
C LEU A 630 13.64 4.43 12.06
N GLY A 631 12.48 3.90 12.37
CA GLY A 631 12.29 2.53 12.83
C GLY A 631 12.20 2.41 14.37
N ASP A 632 11.44 1.44 14.83
CA ASP A 632 11.30 1.07 16.25
C ASP A 632 12.12 -0.19 16.57
N ARG A 633 12.35 -0.49 17.85
CA ARG A 633 13.10 -1.66 18.30
C ARG A 633 12.47 -2.24 19.55
N ILE A 634 12.38 -3.56 19.59
CA ILE A 634 11.95 -4.32 20.76
C ILE A 634 12.91 -5.47 21.05
N GLN A 635 12.83 -5.98 22.28
CA GLN A 635 13.54 -7.17 22.73
C GLN A 635 12.58 -8.36 22.73
N GLY A 636 12.89 -9.40 21.93
CA GLY A 636 12.04 -10.58 21.81
C GLY A 636 11.84 -11.33 23.12
N GLU A 637 12.88 -11.46 23.95
CA GLU A 637 12.82 -12.14 25.26
C GLU A 637 11.80 -11.51 26.23
N GLN A 638 11.53 -10.21 26.11
CA GLN A 638 10.66 -9.47 27.03
C GLN A 638 9.27 -9.19 26.44
N THR A 639 8.97 -9.73 25.27
CA THR A 639 7.76 -9.33 24.55
C THR A 639 6.73 -10.46 24.53
N SER A 640 5.52 -10.16 24.99
CA SER A 640 4.37 -11.07 24.88
C SER A 640 3.72 -11.01 23.51
N ASN A 641 2.86 -11.99 23.17
CA ASN A 641 2.08 -11.96 21.95
C ASN A 641 1.16 -10.72 21.85
N ALA A 642 0.60 -10.27 22.98
CA ALA A 642 -0.17 -9.03 23.03
C ALA A 642 0.69 -7.80 22.74
N GLY A 643 1.94 -7.78 23.20
CA GLY A 643 2.90 -6.72 22.89
C GLY A 643 3.37 -6.74 21.43
N LEU A 644 3.37 -7.90 20.74
CA LEU A 644 3.75 -8.03 19.34
C LEU A 644 2.59 -7.69 18.39
N VAL A 645 1.48 -8.39 18.53
CA VAL A 645 0.33 -8.34 17.62
C VAL A 645 -0.77 -7.46 18.18
N GLY A 646 -1.11 -7.66 19.45
CA GLY A 646 -2.18 -6.97 20.13
C GLY A 646 -3.04 -7.90 20.95
N GLY A 647 -4.01 -7.33 21.64
CA GLY A 647 -4.89 -8.05 22.53
C GLY A 647 -6.17 -7.30 22.87
N LEU A 648 -7.00 -7.92 23.68
CA LEU A 648 -8.13 -7.28 24.32
C LEU A 648 -7.69 -6.77 25.68
N GLU A 649 -7.87 -5.51 25.91
CA GLU A 649 -7.60 -4.85 27.17
C GLU A 649 -8.90 -4.26 27.73
N LYS A 650 -9.10 -4.35 29.04
CA LYS A 650 -10.30 -3.85 29.69
C LYS A 650 -10.04 -2.45 30.25
N PHE A 651 -10.68 -1.45 29.66
CA PHE A 651 -10.65 -0.06 30.15
C PHE A 651 -12.00 0.25 30.82
N GLY A 652 -12.02 0.31 32.13
CA GLY A 652 -13.27 0.41 32.88
C GLY A 652 -14.17 -0.80 32.61
N ASP A 653 -15.39 -0.54 32.10
CA ASP A 653 -16.36 -1.60 31.75
C ASP A 653 -16.31 -2.03 30.27
N LYS A 654 -15.43 -1.42 29.48
CA LYS A 654 -15.34 -1.68 28.02
C LYS A 654 -14.10 -2.51 27.69
N TRP A 655 -14.30 -3.52 26.85
CA TRP A 655 -13.21 -4.25 26.20
C TRP A 655 -12.84 -3.52 24.90
N VAL A 656 -11.57 -3.14 24.76
CA VAL A 656 -11.03 -2.46 23.60
C VAL A 656 -9.89 -3.29 23.03
N VAL A 657 -9.81 -3.38 21.70
CA VAL A 657 -8.67 -3.99 21.03
C VAL A 657 -7.52 -2.99 21.07
N THR A 658 -6.42 -3.38 21.70
CA THR A 658 -5.15 -2.65 21.68
C THR A 658 -4.17 -3.35 20.77
N TRP A 659 -3.53 -2.58 19.89
CA TRP A 659 -2.59 -3.12 18.92
C TRP A 659 -1.17 -3.18 19.47
N GLY A 660 -0.46 -4.26 19.10
CA GLY A 660 0.93 -4.45 19.48
C GLY A 660 1.91 -3.70 18.57
N LYS A 661 3.20 -3.89 18.84
CA LYS A 661 4.28 -3.15 18.14
C LYS A 661 4.33 -3.36 16.62
N ILE A 662 3.95 -4.52 16.10
CA ILE A 662 3.99 -4.77 14.66
C ILE A 662 2.91 -3.93 13.96
N PRO A 663 1.61 -4.00 14.32
CA PRO A 663 0.60 -3.12 13.72
C PRO A 663 0.84 -1.62 13.96
N LEU A 664 1.35 -1.23 15.13
CA LEU A 664 1.66 0.19 15.42
C LEU A 664 2.79 0.75 14.53
N ASN A 665 3.57 -0.12 13.89
CA ASN A 665 4.58 0.23 12.91
C ASN A 665 4.15 -0.03 11.46
N ASP A 666 2.84 -0.03 11.15
CA ASP A 666 2.36 -0.16 9.76
C ASP A 666 3.03 0.89 8.86
N GLY A 667 3.53 0.46 7.70
CA GLY A 667 4.28 1.31 6.78
C GLY A 667 5.69 1.70 7.24
N ARG A 668 6.11 1.30 8.44
CA ARG A 668 7.41 1.62 9.03
C ARG A 668 8.29 0.38 9.17
N LEU A 669 9.31 0.43 10.02
CA LEU A 669 10.23 -0.66 10.29
C LEU A 669 10.29 -0.98 11.79
N LEU A 670 10.28 -2.27 12.11
CA LEU A 670 10.50 -2.78 13.46
C LEU A 670 11.71 -3.71 13.47
N VAL A 671 12.66 -3.41 14.33
CA VAL A 671 13.77 -4.31 14.69
C VAL A 671 13.35 -5.16 15.87
N ILE A 672 13.36 -6.48 15.70
CA ILE A 672 13.17 -7.42 16.81
C ILE A 672 14.54 -8.00 17.14
N ASP A 673 15.10 -7.54 18.22
CA ASP A 673 16.37 -8.03 18.74
C ASP A 673 16.13 -9.20 19.69
N GLU A 674 17.08 -10.12 19.82
CA GLU A 674 16.94 -11.37 20.58
C GLU A 674 15.68 -12.15 20.15
N PHE A 675 15.46 -12.28 18.82
CA PHE A 675 14.25 -12.93 18.28
C PHE A 675 14.11 -14.38 18.73
N SER A 676 15.19 -15.07 19.06
CA SER A 676 15.18 -16.43 19.66
C SER A 676 14.44 -16.51 21.00
N GLY A 677 14.24 -15.39 21.68
CA GLY A 677 13.43 -15.33 22.90
C GLY A 677 11.92 -15.44 22.66
N ILE A 678 11.45 -15.23 21.40
CA ILE A 678 10.05 -15.46 21.02
C ILE A 678 9.86 -16.97 20.78
N THR A 679 8.88 -17.57 21.45
CA THR A 679 8.63 -19.00 21.32
C THR A 679 8.09 -19.37 19.93
N PRO A 680 8.29 -20.62 19.44
CA PRO A 680 7.73 -21.06 18.15
C PRO A 680 6.22 -20.89 18.06
N GLU A 681 5.47 -21.11 19.15
CA GLU A 681 4.02 -20.92 19.20
C GLU A 681 3.64 -19.44 19.04
N GLN A 682 4.45 -18.52 19.55
CA GLN A 682 4.22 -17.08 19.35
C GLN A 682 4.52 -16.69 17.91
N ILE A 683 5.58 -17.26 17.31
CA ILE A 683 5.93 -17.04 15.89
C ILE A 683 4.79 -17.57 14.99
N ALA A 684 4.27 -18.74 15.27
CA ALA A 684 3.15 -19.32 14.53
C ALA A 684 1.89 -18.45 14.59
N LYS A 685 1.61 -17.79 15.74
CA LYS A 685 0.50 -16.83 15.87
C LYS A 685 0.69 -15.56 15.05
N MET A 686 1.92 -15.20 14.72
CA MET A 686 2.21 -14.07 13.81
C MET A 686 2.22 -14.48 12.34
N SER A 687 2.02 -15.75 12.04
CA SER A 687 2.20 -16.34 10.72
C SER A 687 1.33 -15.65 9.66
N ASP A 688 0.05 -15.44 9.93
CA ASP A 688 -0.87 -14.76 9.02
C ASP A 688 -0.52 -13.27 8.84
N LEU A 689 -0.23 -12.59 9.91
CA LEU A 689 0.23 -11.20 9.87
C LEU A 689 1.50 -11.05 9.01
N ARG A 690 2.49 -11.95 9.18
CA ARG A 690 3.72 -11.97 8.37
C ARG A 690 3.46 -12.30 6.90
N SER A 691 2.39 -13.04 6.59
CA SER A 691 2.03 -13.40 5.21
C SER A 691 1.15 -12.36 4.53
N THR A 692 0.18 -11.81 5.22
CA THR A 692 -0.85 -10.92 4.64
C THR A 692 -0.59 -9.43 4.87
N GLY A 693 0.19 -9.08 5.90
CA GLY A 693 0.34 -7.70 6.37
C GLY A 693 -0.92 -7.16 7.05
N ILE A 694 -1.78 -8.05 7.55
CA ILE A 694 -3.02 -7.71 8.29
C ILE A 694 -2.93 -8.36 9.66
N ALA A 695 -3.13 -7.58 10.70
CA ALA A 695 -3.32 -8.09 12.05
C ALA A 695 -4.82 -8.26 12.33
N GLU A 696 -5.19 -9.43 12.84
CA GLU A 696 -6.55 -9.76 13.20
C GLU A 696 -6.60 -10.29 14.63
N ILE A 697 -7.52 -9.75 15.41
CA ILE A 697 -7.83 -10.25 16.75
C ILE A 697 -9.28 -10.70 16.73
N ASP A 698 -9.49 -12.01 16.80
CA ASP A 698 -10.82 -12.62 16.77
C ASP A 698 -11.12 -13.25 18.15
N LYS A 699 -11.67 -12.42 19.04
CA LYS A 699 -12.12 -12.81 20.39
C LYS A 699 -13.55 -12.32 20.59
N ILE A 700 -13.96 -12.03 21.84
CA ILE A 700 -15.29 -11.47 22.18
C ILE A 700 -15.62 -10.22 21.35
N ARG A 701 -14.59 -9.44 20.99
CA ARG A 701 -14.64 -8.38 20.00
C ARG A 701 -13.51 -8.63 18.99
N GLY A 702 -13.90 -8.83 17.73
CA GLY A 702 -12.94 -8.94 16.61
C GLY A 702 -12.63 -7.57 16.02
N ASP A 703 -11.38 -7.33 15.67
CA ASP A 703 -10.96 -6.18 14.89
C ASP A 703 -9.79 -6.53 13.98
N LYS A 704 -9.67 -5.80 12.86
CA LYS A 704 -8.62 -5.98 11.86
C LYS A 704 -7.96 -4.66 11.56
N THR A 705 -6.63 -4.70 11.39
CA THR A 705 -5.87 -3.52 11.03
C THR A 705 -4.69 -3.88 10.14
N SER A 706 -4.19 -2.90 9.39
CA SER A 706 -2.96 -3.06 8.61
C SER A 706 -1.75 -3.25 9.52
N ALA A 707 -0.86 -4.14 9.11
CA ALA A 707 0.39 -4.46 9.82
C ALA A 707 1.52 -4.73 8.83
N ARG A 708 1.62 -3.90 7.78
CA ARG A 708 2.60 -3.99 6.70
C ARG A 708 3.93 -3.41 7.18
N THR A 709 4.53 -4.09 8.11
CA THR A 709 5.75 -3.65 8.82
C THR A 709 6.97 -4.35 8.24
N ARG A 710 8.00 -3.59 7.90
CA ARG A 710 9.31 -4.13 7.55
C ARG A 710 9.93 -4.72 8.81
N LEU A 711 10.27 -5.99 8.77
CA LEU A 711 10.81 -6.71 9.93
C LEU A 711 12.30 -6.97 9.76
N LEU A 712 13.10 -6.53 10.72
CA LEU A 712 14.50 -6.91 10.83
C LEU A 712 14.68 -7.75 12.10
N LEU A 713 14.96 -9.04 11.89
CA LEU A 713 15.13 -10.01 12.97
C LEU A 713 16.62 -10.18 13.25
N CYS A 714 17.07 -9.82 14.46
CA CYS A 714 18.44 -10.02 14.91
C CYS A 714 18.44 -11.05 16.03
N THR A 715 19.27 -12.10 15.93
CA THR A 715 19.19 -13.20 16.89
C THR A 715 20.46 -14.03 16.98
N ASN A 716 20.59 -14.76 18.08
CA ASN A 716 21.45 -15.93 18.20
C ASN A 716 20.66 -17.20 17.82
N PRO A 717 21.30 -18.32 17.50
CA PRO A 717 20.62 -19.60 17.44
C PRO A 717 19.91 -19.92 18.76
N ARG A 718 18.84 -20.73 18.71
CA ARG A 718 18.11 -21.12 19.94
C ARG A 718 19.04 -21.82 20.95
N GLU A 719 18.64 -21.74 22.20
CA GLU A 719 19.40 -22.29 23.35
C GLU A 719 20.83 -21.74 23.46
N LYS A 720 21.10 -20.58 22.83
CA LYS A 720 22.43 -19.94 22.81
C LYS A 720 23.54 -20.84 22.25
N ARG A 721 23.19 -21.81 21.38
CA ARG A 721 24.16 -22.64 20.68
C ARG A 721 25.02 -21.78 19.75
N SER A 722 26.28 -22.17 19.55
CA SER A 722 27.10 -21.56 18.50
C SER A 722 26.70 -22.08 17.11
N LEU A 723 26.86 -21.27 16.07
CA LEU A 723 26.68 -21.71 14.67
C LEU A 723 27.57 -22.90 14.32
N SER A 724 28.74 -23.01 14.92
CA SER A 724 29.67 -24.14 14.74
C SER A 724 29.15 -25.50 15.23
N THR A 725 28.06 -25.54 16.01
CA THR A 725 27.42 -26.79 16.44
C THR A 725 26.45 -27.38 15.40
N TYR A 726 26.15 -26.66 14.33
CA TYR A 726 25.32 -27.13 13.22
C TYR A 726 26.25 -27.64 12.08
N ASN A 727 25.80 -28.63 11.34
CA ASN A 727 26.55 -29.10 10.16
C ASN A 727 26.62 -28.00 9.10
N THR A 728 25.53 -27.27 8.93
CA THR A 728 25.42 -26.11 8.04
C THR A 728 24.63 -25.00 8.76
N ALA A 729 25.02 -23.75 8.58
CA ALA A 729 24.35 -22.63 9.29
C ALA A 729 22.89 -22.43 8.89
N ILE A 730 22.46 -22.92 7.72
CA ILE A 730 21.03 -22.89 7.32
C ILE A 730 20.15 -23.75 8.27
N GLU A 731 20.70 -24.80 8.89
CA GLU A 731 19.98 -25.62 9.85
C GLU A 731 19.67 -24.83 11.14
N ALA A 732 20.51 -23.87 11.52
CA ALA A 732 20.20 -22.96 12.64
C ALA A 732 19.00 -22.05 12.34
N VAL A 733 18.79 -21.67 11.07
CA VAL A 733 17.60 -20.91 10.64
C VAL A 733 16.36 -21.77 10.83
N MET A 734 16.39 -23.04 10.43
CA MET A 734 15.27 -23.96 10.63
C MET A 734 15.01 -24.19 12.13
N GLY A 735 16.06 -24.39 12.92
CA GLY A 735 15.94 -24.53 14.39
C GLY A 735 15.36 -23.30 15.09
N LEU A 736 15.52 -22.12 14.50
CA LEU A 736 14.94 -20.88 15.04
C LEU A 736 13.42 -20.85 14.92
N PHE A 737 12.88 -21.24 13.77
CA PHE A 737 11.45 -21.16 13.46
C PHE A 737 10.70 -22.45 13.80
N GLU A 738 11.35 -23.61 13.73
CA GLU A 738 10.80 -24.95 13.88
C GLU A 738 9.80 -25.34 12.79
N GLN A 739 9.05 -24.39 12.23
CA GLN A 739 8.09 -24.62 11.17
C GLN A 739 8.65 -24.16 9.81
N PRO A 740 8.65 -25.02 8.77
CA PRO A 740 9.12 -24.65 7.42
C PRO A 740 8.37 -23.45 6.84
N GLU A 741 7.07 -23.33 7.12
CA GLU A 741 6.24 -22.23 6.64
C GLU A 741 6.72 -20.86 7.16
N ASP A 742 7.26 -20.80 8.36
CA ASP A 742 7.78 -19.56 8.94
C ASP A 742 9.13 -19.17 8.37
N VAL A 743 9.98 -20.16 8.02
CA VAL A 743 11.22 -19.94 7.24
C VAL A 743 10.90 -19.36 5.87
N ARG A 744 9.87 -19.93 5.20
CA ARG A 744 9.41 -19.50 3.88
C ARG A 744 9.06 -18.02 3.82
N ARG A 745 8.52 -17.44 4.92
CA ARG A 745 8.14 -16.03 5.00
C ARG A 745 9.30 -15.06 5.07
N THR A 746 10.46 -15.52 5.50
CA THR A 746 11.69 -14.71 5.53
C THR A 746 12.17 -14.47 4.09
N ASP A 747 12.35 -13.20 3.72
CA ASP A 747 12.75 -12.84 2.36
C ASP A 747 14.26 -12.98 2.14
N ILE A 748 15.08 -12.74 3.16
CA ILE A 748 16.54 -12.82 3.12
C ILE A 748 17.11 -13.16 4.50
N ALA A 749 18.14 -14.01 4.53
CA ALA A 749 18.83 -14.38 5.76
C ALA A 749 20.35 -14.41 5.58
N ILE A 750 21.09 -14.14 6.66
CA ILE A 750 22.55 -14.27 6.73
C ILE A 750 22.95 -14.89 8.07
N ALA A 751 23.99 -15.73 8.05
CA ALA A 751 24.68 -16.20 9.23
C ALA A 751 25.97 -15.38 9.46
N VAL A 752 26.18 -14.95 10.72
CA VAL A 752 27.37 -14.16 11.09
C VAL A 752 28.12 -14.88 12.18
N SER A 753 29.28 -15.44 11.83
CA SER A 753 30.14 -16.19 12.76
C SER A 753 31.33 -15.37 13.27
N SER A 754 31.93 -15.85 14.35
CA SER A 754 33.12 -15.26 14.91
C SER A 754 34.38 -15.45 14.04
N GLU A 755 34.35 -16.45 13.18
CA GLU A 755 35.51 -16.80 12.32
C GLU A 755 35.70 -15.84 11.15
N GLN A 756 34.68 -15.01 10.87
CA GLN A 756 34.67 -14.05 9.74
C GLN A 756 35.52 -12.79 9.96
N VAL A 757 35.97 -12.52 11.18
CA VAL A 757 36.73 -11.31 11.52
C VAL A 757 37.99 -11.69 12.34
N ALA A 758 39.13 -11.26 11.84
CA ALA A 758 40.37 -11.45 12.58
C ALA A 758 40.42 -10.55 13.83
N SER A 759 41.00 -11.05 14.94
CA SER A 759 41.10 -10.31 16.20
C SER A 759 41.85 -8.96 16.06
N VAL A 760 42.83 -8.90 15.18
CA VAL A 760 43.63 -7.68 14.89
C VAL A 760 42.77 -6.56 14.29
N ASP A 761 41.73 -6.89 13.53
CA ASP A 761 40.86 -5.91 12.90
C ASP A 761 39.94 -5.22 13.91
N TYR A 762 39.57 -5.90 15.00
CA TYR A 762 38.79 -5.29 16.08
C TYR A 762 39.57 -4.22 16.87
N GLU A 763 40.86 -4.39 17.05
CA GLU A 763 41.70 -3.43 17.79
C GLU A 763 41.92 -2.13 17.02
N SER A 764 41.80 -2.16 15.67
CA SER A 764 41.97 -1.02 14.78
C SER A 764 40.68 -0.23 14.54
N ALA A 765 39.51 -0.78 14.90
CA ALA A 765 38.21 -0.20 14.66
C ALA A 765 37.95 1.07 15.47
N ARG A 766 37.97 2.23 14.85
CA ARG A 766 37.67 3.53 15.49
C ARG A 766 36.84 4.41 14.57
N VAL A 767 35.82 5.03 15.12
CA VAL A 767 35.03 6.06 14.42
C VAL A 767 35.84 7.34 14.35
N SER A 768 35.98 7.91 13.17
CA SER A 768 36.85 9.06 12.94
C SER A 768 36.34 10.38 13.53
N GLY A 769 35.08 10.45 13.98
CA GLY A 769 34.42 11.66 14.46
C GLY A 769 34.13 12.69 13.35
N LYS A 770 34.44 12.38 12.09
CA LYS A 770 34.12 13.25 10.94
C LYS A 770 32.66 13.06 10.51
N LYS A 771 32.06 14.13 10.00
CA LYS A 771 30.71 14.04 9.41
C LYS A 771 30.72 13.06 8.21
N PRO A 772 29.86 12.04 8.21
CA PRO A 772 29.81 11.08 7.11
C PRO A 772 29.38 11.76 5.80
N TYR A 773 29.88 11.23 4.68
CA TYR A 773 29.48 11.70 3.37
C TYR A 773 27.98 11.45 3.10
N PHE A 774 27.50 10.27 3.54
CA PHE A 774 26.09 9.92 3.57
C PHE A 774 25.53 10.25 4.96
N ASP A 775 25.33 11.54 5.22
CA ASP A 775 24.89 12.04 6.51
C ASP A 775 23.44 11.62 6.87
N THR A 776 23.09 11.78 8.13
CA THR A 776 21.81 11.40 8.73
C THR A 776 20.62 11.96 7.96
N ASP A 777 20.64 13.26 7.64
CA ASP A 777 19.49 13.89 6.99
C ASP A 777 19.25 13.33 5.57
N ARG A 778 20.33 13.11 4.79
CA ARG A 778 20.21 12.48 3.46
C ARG A 778 19.76 11.05 3.52
N CYS A 779 20.28 10.29 4.49
CA CYS A 779 19.88 8.90 4.67
C CYS A 779 18.41 8.78 5.09
N ARG A 780 17.97 9.65 6.02
CA ARG A 780 16.58 9.74 6.43
C ARG A 780 15.67 10.08 5.25
N ASP A 781 15.99 11.14 4.50
CA ASP A 781 15.21 11.56 3.32
C ASP A 781 15.11 10.45 2.27
N LEU A 782 16.19 9.68 2.04
CA LEU A 782 16.17 8.56 1.10
C LEU A 782 15.22 7.45 1.56
N VAL A 783 15.24 7.12 2.85
CA VAL A 783 14.34 6.10 3.41
C VAL A 783 12.89 6.57 3.35
N LEU A 784 12.60 7.81 3.75
CA LEU A 784 11.26 8.39 3.65
C LEU A 784 10.76 8.43 2.20
N TRP A 785 11.63 8.82 1.27
CA TRP A 785 11.31 8.74 -0.14
C TRP A 785 10.95 7.32 -0.60
N ALA A 786 11.72 6.32 -0.19
CA ALA A 786 11.44 4.92 -0.52
C ALA A 786 10.11 4.45 0.08
N TRP A 787 9.83 4.83 1.33
CA TRP A 787 8.61 4.43 2.05
C TRP A 787 7.35 5.10 1.51
N SER A 788 7.46 6.32 0.99
CA SER A 788 6.34 7.08 0.41
C SER A 788 5.95 6.64 -1.01
N ARG A 789 6.64 5.66 -1.61
CA ARG A 789 6.29 5.20 -2.97
C ARG A 789 4.99 4.41 -2.96
N THR A 790 4.07 4.83 -3.81
CA THR A 790 2.84 4.10 -4.09
C THR A 790 3.12 2.91 -5.02
N PRO A 791 2.23 1.91 -5.11
CA PRO A 791 2.42 0.77 -6.01
C PRO A 791 2.71 1.16 -7.46
N ASP A 792 2.05 2.18 -7.99
CA ASP A 792 2.19 2.66 -9.36
C ASP A 792 3.51 3.39 -9.61
N GLN A 793 4.11 3.89 -8.55
CA GLN A 793 5.41 4.55 -8.62
C GLN A 793 6.60 3.58 -8.60
N VAL A 794 6.38 2.29 -8.39
CA VAL A 794 7.43 1.27 -8.44
C VAL A 794 7.36 0.51 -9.75
N VAL A 795 8.30 0.79 -10.65
CA VAL A 795 8.26 0.30 -12.03
C VAL A 795 9.41 -0.69 -12.28
N PHE A 796 9.06 -1.88 -12.73
CA PHE A 796 10.04 -2.87 -13.19
C PHE A 796 10.22 -2.75 -14.71
N THR A 797 11.48 -2.68 -15.15
CA THR A 797 11.74 -2.75 -16.60
C THR A 797 11.51 -4.19 -17.10
N LYS A 798 11.02 -4.37 -18.33
CA LYS A 798 10.78 -5.69 -18.93
C LYS A 798 12.00 -6.62 -18.87
N ARG A 799 13.22 -6.05 -18.96
CA ARG A 799 14.46 -6.81 -18.80
C ARG A 799 14.68 -7.28 -17.36
N ALA A 800 14.27 -6.50 -16.37
CA ALA A 800 14.33 -6.89 -14.97
C ALA A 800 13.31 -7.99 -14.66
N GLU A 801 12.07 -7.85 -15.13
CA GLU A 801 11.02 -8.86 -14.96
C GLU A 801 11.45 -10.22 -15.54
N LYS A 802 11.92 -10.22 -16.81
CA LYS A 802 12.40 -11.44 -17.46
C LYS A 802 13.53 -12.11 -16.64
N MET A 803 14.48 -11.32 -16.18
CA MET A 803 15.60 -11.85 -15.39
C MET A 803 15.16 -12.40 -14.03
N ILE A 804 14.22 -11.75 -13.35
CA ILE A 804 13.66 -12.26 -12.08
C ILE A 804 13.05 -13.65 -12.30
N LEU A 805 12.26 -13.83 -13.37
CA LEU A 805 11.65 -15.13 -13.68
C LEU A 805 12.70 -16.21 -13.96
N GLU A 806 13.69 -15.91 -14.80
CA GLU A 806 14.78 -16.84 -15.12
C GLU A 806 15.58 -17.23 -13.87
N GLN A 807 15.99 -16.25 -13.07
CA GLN A 807 16.83 -16.50 -11.91
C GLN A 807 16.07 -17.15 -10.74
N SER A 808 14.78 -16.87 -10.59
CA SER A 808 13.96 -17.53 -9.58
C SER A 808 13.88 -19.04 -9.79
N THR A 809 13.78 -19.48 -11.05
CA THR A 809 13.80 -20.91 -11.40
C THR A 809 15.15 -21.55 -11.09
N LEU A 810 16.24 -20.92 -11.54
CA LEU A 810 17.60 -21.43 -11.30
C LEU A 810 17.93 -21.53 -9.79
N MET A 811 17.54 -20.53 -8.99
CA MET A 811 17.73 -20.59 -7.54
C MET A 811 16.88 -21.70 -6.89
N GLY A 812 15.62 -21.88 -7.36
CA GLY A 812 14.74 -22.93 -6.87
C GLY A 812 15.24 -24.34 -7.20
N GLU A 813 16.02 -24.50 -8.29
CA GLU A 813 16.68 -25.76 -8.66
C GLU A 813 17.96 -25.98 -7.85
N LYS A 814 18.67 -24.92 -7.51
CA LYS A 814 19.94 -24.99 -6.78
C LYS A 814 19.76 -25.36 -5.31
N TYR A 815 18.78 -24.78 -4.63
CA TYR A 815 18.61 -24.89 -3.18
C TYR A 815 17.47 -25.84 -2.80
N SER A 816 17.69 -26.69 -1.79
CA SER A 816 16.72 -27.68 -1.33
C SER A 816 15.53 -27.02 -0.64
N ALA A 817 14.31 -27.43 -1.03
CA ALA A 817 13.07 -26.98 -0.41
C ALA A 817 12.82 -27.58 0.99
N LYS A 818 13.66 -28.49 1.52
CA LYS A 818 13.51 -29.01 2.89
C LYS A 818 13.62 -27.91 3.95
N ILE A 819 14.47 -26.89 3.70
CA ILE A 819 14.47 -25.64 4.46
C ILE A 819 14.07 -24.54 3.48
N PRO A 820 12.79 -24.11 3.42
CA PRO A 820 12.26 -23.34 2.30
C PRO A 820 12.57 -21.83 2.38
N LEU A 821 13.80 -21.45 2.73
CA LEU A 821 14.27 -20.09 2.60
C LEU A 821 14.24 -19.66 1.12
N VAL A 822 14.65 -20.55 0.23
CA VAL A 822 14.43 -20.45 -1.21
C VAL A 822 13.36 -21.47 -1.61
N ASN A 823 12.24 -20.98 -2.14
CA ASN A 823 11.16 -21.82 -2.63
C ASN A 823 10.78 -21.36 -4.04
N ALA A 824 10.74 -22.30 -5.00
CA ALA A 824 10.49 -22.00 -6.41
C ALA A 824 9.21 -21.18 -6.65
N SER A 825 8.14 -21.39 -5.85
CA SER A 825 6.87 -20.67 -6.00
C SER A 825 6.97 -19.20 -5.62
N ASP A 826 7.77 -18.84 -4.62
CA ASP A 826 7.81 -17.51 -4.02
C ASP A 826 9.06 -16.71 -4.39
N GLN A 827 10.11 -17.41 -4.87
CA GLN A 827 11.42 -16.81 -5.12
C GLN A 827 11.34 -15.61 -6.08
N ARG A 828 10.43 -15.64 -7.05
CA ARG A 828 10.19 -14.51 -7.95
C ARG A 828 9.74 -13.24 -7.21
N LEU A 829 8.88 -13.36 -6.20
CA LEU A 829 8.43 -12.22 -5.40
C LEU A 829 9.54 -11.75 -4.45
N LYS A 830 10.28 -12.66 -3.83
CA LYS A 830 11.43 -12.31 -2.98
C LYS A 830 12.50 -11.54 -3.79
N LEU A 831 12.84 -12.01 -5.00
CA LEU A 831 13.74 -11.30 -5.89
C LEU A 831 13.19 -9.93 -6.32
N ALA A 832 11.89 -9.82 -6.60
CA ALA A 832 11.27 -8.55 -6.94
C ALA A 832 11.36 -7.55 -5.78
N LYS A 833 11.01 -7.94 -4.55
CA LYS A 833 11.11 -7.11 -3.34
C LYS A 833 12.53 -6.62 -3.09
N LEU A 834 13.51 -7.53 -3.09
CA LEU A 834 14.91 -7.21 -2.82
C LEU A 834 15.50 -6.34 -3.92
N SER A 835 15.13 -6.57 -5.19
CA SER A 835 15.56 -5.72 -6.31
C SER A 835 14.96 -4.33 -6.24
N ALA A 836 13.71 -4.20 -5.81
CA ALA A 836 13.06 -2.91 -5.57
C ALA A 836 13.72 -2.17 -4.40
N ALA A 837 14.04 -2.86 -3.30
CA ALA A 837 14.79 -2.33 -2.17
C ALA A 837 16.20 -1.84 -2.57
N CYS A 838 16.92 -2.62 -3.38
CA CYS A 838 18.23 -2.24 -3.93
C CYS A 838 18.12 -1.00 -4.84
N ALA A 839 17.11 -0.95 -5.71
CA ALA A 839 16.87 0.20 -6.56
C ALA A 839 16.53 1.46 -5.74
N ALA A 840 15.75 1.32 -4.66
CA ALA A 840 15.42 2.40 -3.74
C ALA A 840 16.66 2.91 -2.99
N ARG A 841 17.51 2.00 -2.49
CA ARG A 841 18.74 2.34 -1.78
C ARG A 841 19.68 3.22 -2.61
N PHE A 842 19.67 3.07 -3.92
CA PHE A 842 20.50 3.85 -4.83
C PHE A 842 19.74 4.94 -5.57
N PHE A 843 18.56 5.29 -5.12
CA PHE A 843 17.75 6.34 -5.73
C PHE A 843 17.63 6.17 -7.25
N SER A 844 17.32 4.93 -7.68
CA SER A 844 17.12 4.59 -9.09
C SER A 844 15.75 5.10 -9.55
N THR A 845 15.71 6.26 -10.17
CA THR A 845 14.47 6.94 -10.51
C THR A 845 14.42 7.36 -11.97
N ASP A 846 13.24 7.73 -12.43
CA ASP A 846 13.02 8.50 -13.65
C ASP A 846 13.63 9.92 -13.56
N LYS A 847 13.36 10.75 -14.55
CA LYS A 847 13.85 12.13 -14.57
C LYS A 847 13.21 13.00 -13.48
N THR A 848 11.94 12.75 -13.17
CA THR A 848 11.18 13.50 -12.17
C THR A 848 11.61 13.17 -10.74
N GLY A 849 12.04 11.95 -10.47
CA GLY A 849 12.34 11.41 -9.14
C GLY A 849 11.11 10.80 -8.47
N ALA A 850 9.94 10.84 -9.10
CA ALA A 850 8.69 10.33 -8.55
C ALA A 850 8.62 8.80 -8.63
N ARG A 851 9.13 8.20 -9.70
CA ARG A 851 9.06 6.75 -9.92
C ARG A 851 10.36 6.06 -9.54
N LEU A 852 10.25 4.98 -8.78
CA LEU A 852 11.34 4.04 -8.50
C LEU A 852 11.48 3.08 -9.69
N ILE A 853 12.65 3.03 -10.33
CA ILE A 853 12.88 2.20 -11.52
C ILE A 853 13.78 1.02 -11.19
N VAL A 854 13.23 -0.18 -11.22
CA VAL A 854 13.97 -1.42 -11.06
C VAL A 854 14.55 -1.87 -12.39
N LYS A 855 15.86 -1.84 -12.51
CA LYS A 855 16.61 -2.20 -13.73
C LYS A 855 17.19 -3.60 -13.62
N ARG A 856 17.56 -4.21 -14.75
CA ARG A 856 18.24 -5.50 -14.81
C ARG A 856 19.45 -5.57 -13.87
N ALA A 857 20.27 -4.53 -13.81
CA ALA A 857 21.48 -4.50 -12.98
C ALA A 857 21.20 -4.69 -11.48
N HIS A 858 20.05 -4.21 -10.98
CA HIS A 858 19.66 -4.45 -9.58
C HIS A 858 19.38 -5.92 -9.33
N VAL A 859 18.72 -6.59 -10.28
CA VAL A 859 18.42 -8.02 -10.20
C VAL A 859 19.72 -8.84 -10.26
N GLU A 860 20.60 -8.53 -11.21
CA GLU A 860 21.91 -9.19 -11.36
C GLU A 860 22.71 -9.11 -10.07
N TRP A 861 22.76 -7.91 -9.48
CA TRP A 861 23.47 -7.70 -8.24
C TRP A 861 22.84 -8.47 -7.07
N ILE A 862 21.50 -8.41 -6.92
CA ILE A 862 20.78 -9.13 -5.85
C ILE A 862 21.01 -10.65 -5.97
N VAL A 863 20.89 -11.22 -7.17
CA VAL A 863 21.09 -12.66 -7.39
C VAL A 863 22.51 -13.07 -7.01
N LYS A 864 23.51 -12.30 -7.44
CA LYS A 864 24.90 -12.54 -7.10
C LYS A 864 25.16 -12.44 -5.60
N PHE A 865 24.59 -11.42 -4.96
CA PHE A 865 24.68 -11.21 -3.51
C PHE A 865 24.04 -12.36 -2.74
N LEU A 866 22.82 -12.78 -3.11
CA LEU A 866 22.11 -13.88 -2.47
C LEU A 866 22.86 -15.20 -2.60
N ASN A 867 23.32 -15.56 -3.82
CA ASN A 867 24.10 -16.76 -4.01
C ASN A 867 25.35 -16.76 -3.12
N ARG A 868 26.06 -15.63 -3.05
CA ARG A 868 27.25 -15.51 -2.22
C ARG A 868 26.96 -15.72 -0.74
N ILE A 869 25.98 -14.98 -0.17
CA ILE A 869 25.68 -15.10 1.25
C ILE A 869 25.05 -16.46 1.61
N TYR A 870 24.28 -17.06 0.70
CA TYR A 870 23.69 -18.38 0.93
C TYR A 870 24.73 -19.50 0.87
N ASP A 871 25.69 -19.41 -0.04
CA ASP A 871 26.78 -20.39 -0.16
C ASP A 871 27.82 -20.16 0.95
N ASP A 872 28.34 -18.93 1.09
CA ASP A 872 29.50 -18.66 1.99
C ASP A 872 29.10 -18.59 3.47
N THR A 873 27.89 -18.09 3.81
CA THR A 873 27.54 -17.84 5.21
C THR A 873 26.52 -18.84 5.77
N LEU A 874 25.56 -19.28 4.95
CA LEU A 874 24.57 -20.27 5.35
C LEU A 874 24.94 -21.70 4.98
N GLN A 875 25.92 -21.91 4.10
CA GLN A 875 26.30 -23.22 3.55
C GLN A 875 25.10 -23.97 2.96
N TYR A 876 24.22 -23.21 2.29
CA TYR A 876 22.93 -23.74 1.83
C TYR A 876 23.07 -24.61 0.59
N ASP A 877 24.07 -24.36 -0.26
CA ASP A 877 24.43 -25.21 -1.38
C ASP A 877 24.96 -26.55 -0.92
N GLU A 878 25.77 -26.56 0.14
CA GLU A 878 26.28 -27.78 0.78
C GLU A 878 25.15 -28.61 1.40
N PHE A 879 24.24 -27.97 2.14
CA PHE A 879 23.04 -28.62 2.65
C PHE A 879 22.20 -29.23 1.52
N SER A 880 21.95 -28.45 0.45
CA SER A 880 21.13 -28.89 -0.67
C SER A 880 21.76 -30.09 -1.40
N SER A 881 23.08 -30.09 -1.58
CA SER A 881 23.81 -31.19 -2.19
C SER A 881 23.71 -32.45 -1.34
N ARG A 882 23.86 -32.34 -0.02
CA ARG A 882 23.71 -33.48 0.92
C ARG A 882 22.32 -34.08 0.83
N ILE A 883 21.26 -33.24 0.84
CA ILE A 883 19.89 -33.71 0.73
C ILE A 883 19.60 -34.40 -0.60
N GLN A 884 20.14 -33.87 -1.71
CA GLN A 884 19.99 -34.50 -3.04
C GLN A 884 20.70 -35.84 -3.06
N ASP A 885 21.87 -35.94 -2.45
CA ASP A 885 22.63 -37.22 -2.38
C ASP A 885 21.86 -38.22 -1.51
N GLU A 886 21.28 -37.80 -0.36
CA GLU A 886 20.44 -38.66 0.50
C GLU A 886 19.15 -39.16 -0.19
N GLU A 887 18.53 -38.33 -1.02
CA GLU A 887 17.33 -38.70 -1.79
C GLU A 887 17.62 -39.66 -2.95
N VAL A 888 18.83 -39.60 -3.49
CA VAL A 888 19.26 -40.43 -4.62
C VAL A 888 19.83 -41.78 -4.17
N VAL A 889 20.48 -41.82 -3.01
CA VAL A 889 20.98 -43.04 -2.38
C VAL A 889 20.22 -43.23 -1.07
N ARG A 890 19.40 -44.28 -0.98
CA ARG A 890 18.65 -44.55 0.25
C ARG A 890 19.63 -44.85 1.39
N PRO A 891 19.37 -44.32 2.61
CA PRO A 891 20.26 -44.54 3.75
C PRO A 891 20.55 -46.01 4.05
N GLU A 892 19.54 -46.86 3.80
CA GLU A 892 19.64 -48.33 3.97
C GLU A 892 20.62 -48.98 3.01
N ASP A 893 20.78 -48.43 1.79
CA ASP A 893 21.69 -48.92 0.76
C ASP A 893 23.07 -48.22 0.81
N ALA A 894 23.18 -47.07 1.47
CA ALA A 894 24.36 -46.22 1.38
C ALA A 894 25.64 -46.95 1.88
N GLU A 895 25.60 -47.54 3.07
CA GLU A 895 26.74 -48.24 3.66
C GLU A 895 27.12 -49.47 2.82
N ARG A 896 26.15 -50.26 2.40
CA ARG A 896 26.39 -51.41 1.52
C ARG A 896 27.04 -51.00 0.20
N LEU A 897 26.51 -49.99 -0.45
CA LEU A 897 27.05 -49.48 -1.73
C LEU A 897 28.44 -48.90 -1.59
N LYS A 898 28.73 -48.24 -0.48
CA LYS A 898 30.08 -47.71 -0.18
C LYS A 898 31.10 -48.80 0.00
N GLU A 899 30.77 -49.85 0.80
CA GLU A 899 31.65 -50.98 1.02
C GLU A 899 31.92 -51.80 -0.25
N GLU A 900 30.83 -52.13 -0.99
CA GLU A 900 30.93 -52.87 -2.23
C GLU A 900 31.70 -52.10 -3.31
N PHE A 901 31.47 -50.77 -3.44
CA PHE A 901 32.20 -49.95 -4.40
C PHE A 901 33.68 -49.82 -4.06
N ARG A 902 34.06 -49.72 -2.80
CA ARG A 902 35.46 -49.72 -2.34
C ARG A 902 36.16 -51.03 -2.66
N GLY A 903 35.44 -52.16 -2.60
CA GLY A 903 35.95 -53.48 -2.92
C GLY A 903 36.19 -53.71 -4.40
N LEU A 904 35.68 -52.81 -5.29
CA LEU A 904 35.92 -52.96 -6.72
C LEU A 904 37.36 -52.60 -7.11
N PRO A 905 37.99 -53.40 -8.01
CA PRO A 905 39.34 -53.08 -8.48
C PRO A 905 39.37 -51.69 -9.13
N HIS A 906 40.33 -50.89 -8.74
CA HIS A 906 40.57 -49.55 -9.26
C HIS A 906 39.36 -48.54 -9.13
N ALA A 907 38.44 -48.75 -8.16
CA ALA A 907 37.25 -47.95 -7.95
C ALA A 907 37.55 -46.44 -7.88
N LYS A 908 38.62 -46.04 -7.20
CA LYS A 908 39.05 -44.62 -7.10
C LYS A 908 39.39 -44.04 -8.49
N ARG A 909 40.17 -44.73 -9.32
CA ARG A 909 40.52 -44.23 -10.67
C ARG A 909 39.30 -44.12 -11.58
N LEU A 910 38.39 -45.09 -11.46
CA LEU A 910 37.10 -45.02 -12.16
C LEU A 910 36.28 -43.83 -11.76
N ALA A 911 36.11 -43.60 -10.45
CA ALA A 911 35.37 -42.48 -9.93
C ALA A 911 35.97 -41.12 -10.36
N ASP A 912 37.28 -40.95 -10.22
CA ASP A 912 37.97 -39.70 -10.62
C ASP A 912 37.78 -39.43 -12.12
N ARG A 913 37.83 -40.44 -12.96
CA ARG A 913 37.60 -40.29 -14.40
C ARG A 913 36.15 -39.97 -14.72
N MET A 914 35.23 -40.72 -14.16
CA MET A 914 33.80 -40.51 -14.39
C MET A 914 33.30 -39.22 -13.80
N MET A 915 33.85 -38.75 -12.69
CA MET A 915 33.46 -37.44 -12.14
C MET A 915 33.88 -36.29 -13.06
N ARG A 916 35.01 -36.40 -13.76
CA ARG A 916 35.51 -35.35 -14.68
C ARG A 916 34.87 -35.38 -16.07
N THR A 917 34.25 -36.48 -16.49
CA THR A 917 33.69 -36.68 -17.84
C THR A 917 32.24 -37.11 -17.76
N ARG A 918 31.42 -36.67 -18.72
CA ARG A 918 29.99 -37.06 -18.80
C ARG A 918 29.82 -38.49 -19.35
N LEU A 919 30.71 -38.90 -20.26
CA LEU A 919 30.66 -40.18 -20.96
C LEU A 919 32.05 -40.80 -20.95
N VAL A 920 32.14 -42.10 -20.74
CA VAL A 920 33.40 -42.86 -20.79
C VAL A 920 33.18 -44.07 -21.70
N SER A 921 34.11 -44.30 -22.66
CA SER A 921 34.02 -45.45 -23.54
C SER A 921 34.57 -46.72 -22.86
N TYR A 922 34.05 -47.87 -23.20
CA TYR A 922 34.58 -49.14 -22.69
C TYR A 922 36.09 -49.30 -22.88
N SER A 923 36.58 -48.88 -24.07
CA SER A 923 38.04 -48.92 -24.37
C SER A 923 38.84 -47.94 -23.50
N ALA A 924 38.23 -46.82 -23.08
CA ALA A 924 38.89 -45.87 -22.17
C ALA A 924 38.98 -46.42 -20.74
N ILE A 925 38.04 -47.25 -20.33
CA ILE A 925 38.05 -47.93 -19.03
C ILE A 925 39.13 -49.06 -19.05
N GLU A 926 39.15 -49.90 -20.07
CA GLU A 926 40.17 -50.89 -20.24
C GLU A 926 41.62 -50.35 -20.20
N ASN A 927 41.84 -49.26 -20.97
CA ASN A 927 43.18 -48.67 -21.06
C ASN A 927 43.58 -47.89 -19.77
N LEU A 928 42.62 -47.31 -19.05
CA LEU A 928 42.90 -46.50 -17.85
C LEU A 928 43.25 -47.38 -16.65
N MET A 929 42.61 -48.54 -16.58
CA MET A 929 42.66 -49.38 -15.40
C MET A 929 43.64 -50.57 -15.53
N GLY A 930 44.01 -50.94 -16.77
CA GLY A 930 44.92 -52.08 -16.98
C GLY A 930 44.35 -53.42 -16.52
N ILE A 931 43.02 -53.54 -16.45
CA ILE A 931 42.30 -54.75 -15.97
C ILE A 931 41.97 -55.69 -17.13
N GLU A 932 41.83 -56.95 -16.80
CA GLU A 932 41.41 -57.94 -17.76
C GLU A 932 39.93 -57.73 -18.17
N ARG A 933 39.60 -58.17 -19.37
CA ARG A 933 38.28 -57.93 -19.96
C ARG A 933 37.13 -58.54 -19.18
N ASP A 934 37.38 -59.62 -18.45
CA ASP A 934 36.37 -60.29 -17.64
C ASP A 934 36.14 -59.55 -16.30
N GLU A 935 37.18 -59.06 -15.63
CA GLU A 935 37.05 -58.19 -14.44
C GLU A 935 36.33 -56.89 -14.76
N MET A 936 36.57 -56.33 -15.96
CA MET A 936 35.83 -55.14 -16.40
C MET A 936 34.33 -55.43 -16.58
N LYS A 937 33.98 -56.62 -17.11
CA LYS A 937 32.58 -57.02 -17.26
C LYS A 937 31.88 -57.15 -15.91
N GLU A 938 32.51 -57.76 -14.93
CA GLU A 938 31.99 -57.93 -13.59
C GLU A 938 31.74 -56.54 -12.92
N MET A 939 32.71 -55.65 -12.98
CA MET A 939 32.60 -54.29 -12.48
C MET A 939 31.47 -53.50 -13.17
N LEU A 940 31.39 -53.58 -14.49
CA LEU A 940 30.33 -52.91 -15.26
C LEU A 940 28.94 -53.50 -14.97
N SER A 941 28.86 -54.85 -14.80
CA SER A 941 27.61 -55.49 -14.38
C SER A 941 27.17 -54.98 -13.04
N TRP A 942 28.03 -54.92 -12.04
CA TRP A 942 27.74 -54.38 -10.72
C TRP A 942 27.29 -52.93 -10.76
N LEU A 943 27.97 -52.07 -11.56
CA LEU A 943 27.59 -50.64 -11.72
C LEU A 943 26.22 -50.50 -12.39
N LEU A 944 25.90 -51.38 -13.35
CA LEU A 944 24.61 -51.40 -14.03
C LEU A 944 23.47 -51.88 -13.12
N ASP A 945 23.72 -53.01 -12.40
CA ASP A 945 22.75 -53.64 -11.49
C ASP A 945 22.35 -52.72 -10.32
N ASN A 946 23.31 -51.93 -9.85
CA ASN A 946 23.08 -50.91 -8.83
C ASN A 946 22.61 -49.57 -9.41
N HIS A 947 22.32 -49.47 -10.71
CA HIS A 947 21.89 -48.26 -11.40
C HIS A 947 22.81 -47.03 -11.27
N LEU A 948 24.11 -47.28 -11.08
CA LEU A 948 25.15 -46.28 -10.97
C LEU A 948 25.54 -45.68 -12.32
N VAL A 949 25.45 -46.49 -13.39
CA VAL A 949 25.73 -46.07 -14.77
C VAL A 949 24.61 -46.47 -15.72
N LYS A 950 24.56 -45.83 -16.89
CA LYS A 950 23.62 -46.13 -17.99
C LYS A 950 24.43 -46.48 -19.23
N PRO A 951 24.15 -47.61 -19.93
CA PRO A 951 24.83 -47.97 -21.17
C PRO A 951 24.38 -47.10 -22.33
N LEU A 952 25.28 -46.64 -23.16
CA LEU A 952 25.04 -45.84 -24.36
C LEU A 952 25.92 -46.35 -25.49
N GLN A 953 25.46 -47.39 -26.22
CA GLN A 953 26.19 -48.05 -27.30
C GLN A 953 27.57 -48.55 -26.84
N SER A 954 28.65 -47.85 -27.19
CA SER A 954 30.03 -48.19 -26.85
C SER A 954 30.60 -47.42 -25.64
N GLN A 955 29.70 -46.74 -24.89
CA GLN A 955 30.07 -45.88 -23.78
C GLN A 955 29.12 -46.08 -22.58
N ILE A 956 29.54 -45.63 -21.43
CA ILE A 956 28.68 -45.52 -20.26
C ILE A 956 28.56 -44.06 -19.79
N ALA A 957 27.39 -43.71 -19.32
CA ALA A 957 27.10 -42.42 -18.67
C ALA A 957 26.90 -42.64 -17.18
N LYS A 958 27.49 -41.78 -16.38
CA LYS A 958 27.21 -41.75 -14.93
C LYS A 958 25.77 -41.28 -14.66
N THR A 959 25.17 -41.88 -13.65
CA THR A 959 23.85 -41.42 -13.11
C THR A 959 24.06 -40.49 -11.93
N SER A 960 22.97 -39.80 -11.50
CA SER A 960 22.95 -39.01 -10.27
C SER A 960 23.31 -39.86 -9.04
N LYS A 961 22.90 -41.13 -9.01
CA LYS A 961 23.23 -42.08 -7.94
C LYS A 961 24.72 -42.34 -7.82
N PHE A 962 25.44 -42.48 -8.96
CA PHE A 962 26.89 -42.58 -8.97
C PHE A 962 27.59 -41.35 -8.42
N VAL A 963 27.14 -40.18 -8.83
CA VAL A 963 27.69 -38.90 -8.36
C VAL A 963 27.49 -38.72 -6.86
N ALA A 964 26.28 -39.06 -6.34
CA ALA A 964 25.95 -39.01 -4.92
C ALA A 964 26.84 -39.97 -4.11
N LEU A 965 27.01 -41.21 -4.57
CA LEU A 965 27.87 -42.21 -3.92
C LEU A 965 29.34 -41.75 -3.87
N CYS A 966 29.88 -41.19 -4.95
CA CYS A 966 31.24 -40.67 -4.99
C CYS A 966 31.42 -39.48 -4.01
N ARG A 967 30.45 -38.58 -3.92
CA ARG A 967 30.49 -37.43 -2.96
C ARG A 967 30.44 -37.90 -1.50
N MET A 968 29.62 -38.92 -1.19
CA MET A 968 29.57 -39.52 0.13
C MET A 968 30.92 -40.13 0.52
N LEU A 969 31.55 -40.85 -0.38
CA LEU A 969 32.86 -41.45 -0.20
C LEU A 969 33.97 -40.39 -0.01
N GLN A 970 33.91 -39.27 -0.73
CA GLN A 970 34.86 -38.15 -0.58
C GLN A 970 34.75 -37.42 0.75
N LYS A 971 33.50 -37.28 1.30
CA LYS A 971 33.27 -36.60 2.58
C LYS A 971 33.79 -37.38 3.79
N GLU A 972 33.86 -38.68 3.73
CA GLU A 972 34.27 -39.53 4.84
C GLU A 972 35.79 -39.68 4.95
N ASP A 973 36.60 -39.00 4.11
CA ASP A 973 38.07 -39.03 4.04
C ASP A 973 38.70 -40.46 3.94
N ILE A 974 37.87 -41.50 3.87
CA ILE A 974 38.24 -42.90 3.83
C ILE A 974 38.75 -43.31 2.42
N TRP A 975 38.60 -42.39 1.47
CA TRP A 975 38.99 -42.56 0.07
C TRP A 975 40.51 -42.42 -0.16
N PHE A 976 41.28 -41.99 0.84
CA PHE A 976 42.66 -41.57 0.71
C PHE A 976 43.68 -42.48 1.39
N GLU A 977 43.34 -43.69 1.87
CA GLU A 977 44.36 -44.65 2.20
C GLU A 977 45.06 -45.04 0.89
N GLU A 978 46.28 -44.56 0.73
CA GLU A 978 47.17 -44.85 -0.37
C GLU A 978 47.52 -46.35 -0.37
N GLU A 979 47.16 -47.08 -1.41
CA GLU A 979 47.92 -48.23 -1.82
C GLU A 979 49.35 -47.76 -2.21
N SER A 980 50.26 -47.77 -1.27
CA SER A 980 51.68 -47.72 -1.52
C SER A 980 52.10 -49.04 -2.27
N VAL A 981 51.93 -49.02 -3.59
CA VAL A 981 52.59 -49.99 -4.42
C VAL A 981 54.06 -49.63 -4.45
N SER A 982 54.84 -50.32 -3.63
CA SER A 982 56.29 -50.36 -3.71
C SER A 982 56.74 -50.74 -5.14
N ILE A 983 57.20 -49.76 -5.88
CA ILE A 983 58.03 -49.99 -7.08
C ILE A 983 59.41 -50.24 -6.56
N GLU A 984 59.71 -51.49 -6.26
CA GLU A 984 61.10 -51.95 -6.19
C GLU A 984 61.66 -52.04 -7.62
N GLY A 985 62.69 -51.28 -7.83
CA GLY A 985 63.83 -51.39 -8.63
C GLY A 985 63.78 -51.95 -10.07
N THR A 986 64.18 -51.10 -10.94
CA THR A 986 65.37 -51.39 -11.81
C THR A 986 65.98 -50.09 -12.25
N ASN A 987 67.11 -49.76 -11.63
CA ASN A 987 68.19 -49.02 -12.29
C ASN A 987 68.59 -49.77 -13.48
N ASP A 988 68.65 -49.19 -14.66
CA ASP A 988 69.90 -49.22 -15.49
C ASP A 988 69.71 -48.28 -16.75
N HIS A 989 70.69 -47.38 -16.81
CA HIS A 989 71.43 -46.89 -17.99
C HIS A 989 70.62 -46.37 -19.24
N ARG A 990 70.41 -45.14 -19.49
CA ARG A 990 71.23 -44.20 -20.30
C ARG A 990 70.52 -42.89 -20.43
#